data_4c73c824f3b1c11a5c98bb1336da8506
#
_entry.id   4c73c824f3b1c11a5c98bb1336da8506
#
_cell.length_a   1.000
_cell.length_b   1.000
_cell.length_c   1.000
_cell.angle_alpha   90.00
_cell.angle_beta   90.00
_cell.angle_gamma   90.00
#
_symmetry.space_group_name_H-M   'P 1'
#
loop_
_entity.id
_entity.type
_entity.pdbx_description
1 polymer ?
#
loop_
_entity_poly.entity_id
_entity_poly.type
_entity_poly.pdbx_seq_one_letter_code
_entity_poly.pdbx_strand_id
1 'polypeptide(L)'
;MRNFLLATTAAVVTMAAIPATVRAQTAEQAVDQLPVGIDEIVVTAQRKSESAQKAAIAIDAVTGDTLIQQGIAKAEDITKSVPAITVTNGGGSNTSIFIRGVGNITSSSYNDPAVTPSYDGVVLGRAAGAFGSAFYDLARVEVLKGPQGILYGRNATGGAVNIIPARPELGRNGAGFNVSFGNYDAVNVDGYLNLATSDTSALRVAATRQVHDGYNRDGSDDLKRTGLRGQFLIEPSDTLTLRIGADWTKVGGVGPGGSYIGSYTPGASGYTFTPSGFDTSEGFNTDAANAYRQTLIGAPGFGFLNAMNRDASTDFTYWGVNAELNWKTDIGTFTLVPAFRKSNGESYFYGPAFNTAYNAETDKQYSLEARLAGSVGMMDYVVGGFYFNEKIDAQNQYNQEFVLPIQSYTHKTKSWAAFGQLTAHVSDRFRLVGGARYTHDKKSMDGIINNFITFCGGLPPANITPPASFAAGCAAPNGLPRYPNLLTTGDTVNWLASNGWIAAGSTDQANAQVFPLLNGVGTILKTYNPVVDSGTYSRVTWKGSAEFDLGPQNLLYATVETGYRAGGFQLAEGKSSYDPEFITAYTIGSKNRFFNNRVQLNVEGFYWKYKDQQITYFTVDTSGTLINSNENAGKSTIKGFDVDAIVKATPTTTLNAKVQYLKATYDDLHLYTASPRDNIACPFTLTGASAGGAPVKDFNCSGKPLLYSPKWTVNLGAEQVVPLGHALELVGNVATAWRDDQWGAFEYLDFEHIRAYWQTDLNLTLRAADGGWSLGAFLYNLENKRRIATPQRSPIGMAVARYTAPQTYGLRFSANF
;
A
#
# COMPACT_ATOMS: atom_id res chain seq x y z
N MET A 1 15.71 18.30 23.65
CA MET A 1 16.00 16.85 23.51
C MET A 1 16.48 16.16 24.80
N ARG A 2 17.19 16.84 25.70
CA ARG A 2 17.78 16.21 26.91
C ARG A 2 16.78 15.85 28.02
N ASN A 3 15.56 16.42 28.04
CA ASN A 3 14.56 16.19 29.10
C ASN A 3 13.48 15.15 28.76
N PHE A 4 13.48 14.61 27.53
CA PHE A 4 12.52 13.57 27.13
C PHE A 4 13.05 12.15 27.34
N LEU A 5 14.37 11.96 27.39
CA LEU A 5 15.02 10.68 27.64
C LEU A 5 14.86 10.18 29.09
N LEU A 6 14.68 11.10 30.05
CA LEU A 6 14.53 10.75 31.47
C LEU A 6 13.12 10.27 31.85
N ALA A 7 12.09 10.64 31.10
CA ALA A 7 10.71 10.19 31.37
C ALA A 7 10.42 8.78 30.79
N THR A 8 11.10 8.38 29.71
CA THR A 8 10.95 7.06 29.11
C THR A 8 11.77 5.96 29.84
N THR A 9 12.90 6.33 30.44
CA THR A 9 13.71 5.40 31.25
C THR A 9 13.05 5.03 32.58
N ALA A 10 12.24 5.93 33.16
CA ALA A 10 11.53 5.65 34.41
C ALA A 10 10.38 4.65 34.26
N ALA A 11 9.71 4.62 33.10
CA ALA A 11 8.61 3.69 32.83
C ALA A 11 9.10 2.24 32.52
N VAL A 12 10.31 2.09 31.99
CA VAL A 12 10.90 0.77 31.71
C VAL A 12 11.52 0.14 32.97
N VAL A 13 12.07 0.96 33.87
CA VAL A 13 12.71 0.46 35.11
C VAL A 13 11.69 0.03 36.18
N THR A 14 10.47 0.59 36.15
CA THR A 14 9.42 0.19 37.12
C THR A 14 8.73 -1.12 36.78
N MET A 15 8.83 -1.64 35.53
CA MET A 15 8.33 -2.98 35.17
C MET A 15 9.29 -4.14 35.52
N ALA A 16 10.56 -3.86 35.81
CA ALA A 16 11.57 -4.87 36.11
C ALA A 16 11.58 -5.36 37.59
N ALA A 17 10.67 -4.88 38.46
CA ALA A 17 10.67 -5.20 39.88
C ALA A 17 9.49 -6.09 40.34
N ILE A 18 9.05 -7.04 39.51
CA ILE A 18 8.16 -8.11 39.93
C ILE A 18 9.04 -9.30 40.33
N PRO A 19 9.07 -9.74 41.57
CA PRO A 19 9.88 -10.89 41.96
C PRO A 19 9.26 -12.18 41.38
N ALA A 20 9.92 -12.74 40.36
CA ALA A 20 9.59 -14.06 39.85
C ALA A 20 10.04 -15.11 40.88
N THR A 21 9.11 -15.66 41.62
CA THR A 21 9.33 -16.91 42.32
C THR A 21 9.35 -18.06 41.32
N VAL A 22 10.54 -18.34 40.78
CA VAL A 22 10.77 -19.49 39.92
C VAL A 22 10.70 -20.74 40.78
N ARG A 23 9.67 -21.55 40.66
CA ARG A 23 9.69 -22.96 41.07
C ARG A 23 10.50 -23.69 40.02
N ALA A 24 11.74 -24.06 40.38
CA ALA A 24 12.52 -25.01 39.63
C ALA A 24 11.82 -26.37 39.73
N GLN A 25 11.09 -26.77 38.70
CA GLN A 25 10.80 -28.17 38.44
C GLN A 25 11.96 -28.76 37.65
N THR A 26 12.51 -29.85 38.15
CA THR A 26 13.61 -30.64 37.63
C THR A 26 13.42 -30.98 36.17
N ALA A 27 14.19 -30.29 35.29
CA ALA A 27 14.26 -30.54 33.85
C ALA A 27 15.25 -31.70 33.57
N GLU A 28 14.80 -32.91 33.80
CA GLU A 28 15.59 -34.09 33.45
C GLU A 28 14.82 -35.04 32.50
N GLN A 29 14.23 -34.51 31.38
CA GLN A 29 13.73 -35.32 30.27
C GLN A 29 13.22 -34.46 29.08
N ALA A 30 13.95 -33.45 28.59
CA ALA A 30 13.55 -32.68 27.43
C ALA A 30 14.68 -32.47 26.40
N VAL A 31 15.62 -33.41 26.29
CA VAL A 31 16.70 -33.31 25.26
C VAL A 31 16.40 -34.15 24.00
N ASP A 32 15.25 -34.79 23.94
CA ASP A 32 14.95 -35.64 22.77
C ASP A 32 13.61 -35.23 22.13
N GLN A 33 13.61 -34.18 21.29
CA GLN A 33 12.76 -33.93 20.14
C GLN A 33 12.65 -32.46 19.83
N LEU A 34 13.65 -31.88 19.16
CA LEU A 34 13.39 -30.77 18.23
C LEU A 34 12.34 -31.32 17.25
N PRO A 35 11.23 -30.58 16.99
CA PRO A 35 10.20 -31.04 16.07
C PRO A 35 10.83 -31.34 14.69
N VAL A 36 10.81 -32.62 14.32
CA VAL A 36 11.49 -33.15 13.11
C VAL A 36 10.81 -32.65 11.82
N GLY A 37 9.72 -31.88 11.89
CA GLY A 37 8.89 -31.45 10.79
C GLY A 37 8.85 -29.92 10.62
N ILE A 38 8.28 -29.49 9.49
CA ILE A 38 7.91 -28.09 9.23
C ILE A 38 6.64 -27.79 9.98
N ASP A 39 6.61 -26.67 10.72
CA ASP A 39 5.45 -26.24 11.50
C ASP A 39 4.23 -25.98 10.62
N GLU A 40 3.06 -26.24 11.17
CA GLU A 40 1.81 -25.99 10.50
C GLU A 40 1.40 -24.53 10.68
N ILE A 41 1.21 -23.82 9.55
CA ILE A 41 0.71 -22.45 9.57
C ILE A 41 -0.80 -22.50 9.41
N VAL A 42 -1.53 -22.02 10.43
CA VAL A 42 -2.98 -21.86 10.39
C VAL A 42 -3.31 -20.51 9.74
N VAL A 43 -4.25 -20.51 8.79
CA VAL A 43 -4.73 -19.31 8.09
C VAL A 43 -6.24 -19.13 8.27
N THR A 44 -6.72 -17.90 8.04
CA THR A 44 -8.14 -17.55 8.12
C THR A 44 -8.68 -16.99 6.81
N ALA A 45 -7.95 -17.22 5.74
CA ALA A 45 -8.21 -16.68 4.40
C ALA A 45 -9.59 -17.06 3.82
N GLN A 46 -10.09 -18.24 4.14
CA GLN A 46 -11.44 -18.69 3.71
C GLN A 46 -12.53 -18.42 4.76
N ARG A 47 -12.34 -17.44 5.64
CA ARG A 47 -13.26 -17.10 6.74
C ARG A 47 -13.51 -18.26 7.73
N LYS A 48 -12.66 -19.27 7.69
CA LYS A 48 -12.55 -20.37 8.64
C LYS A 48 -11.08 -20.57 9.01
N SER A 49 -10.81 -21.07 10.20
CA SER A 49 -9.45 -21.44 10.61
C SER A 49 -9.09 -22.80 10.00
N GLU A 50 -8.05 -22.84 9.19
CA GLU A 50 -7.60 -24.05 8.51
C GLU A 50 -6.08 -24.02 8.27
N SER A 51 -5.48 -25.20 8.05
CA SER A 51 -4.09 -25.28 7.63
C SER A 51 -3.86 -24.63 6.27
N ALA A 52 -2.80 -23.82 6.13
CA ALA A 52 -2.40 -23.24 4.86
C ALA A 52 -2.16 -24.32 3.78
N GLN A 53 -1.77 -25.55 4.18
CA GLN A 53 -1.55 -26.68 3.26
C GLN A 53 -2.85 -27.35 2.80
N LYS A 54 -3.95 -27.19 3.54
CA LYS A 54 -5.26 -27.72 3.18
C LYS A 54 -6.17 -26.69 2.51
N ALA A 55 -5.80 -25.43 2.55
CA ALA A 55 -6.53 -24.36 1.89
C ALA A 55 -6.29 -24.40 0.37
N ALA A 56 -7.34 -24.67 -0.44
CA ALA A 56 -7.25 -24.73 -1.91
C ALA A 56 -7.27 -23.32 -2.54
N ILE A 57 -6.31 -22.49 -2.12
CA ILE A 57 -6.11 -21.13 -2.63
C ILE A 57 -4.62 -20.79 -2.65
N ALA A 58 -4.28 -19.83 -3.52
CA ALA A 58 -2.96 -19.21 -3.57
C ALA A 58 -2.78 -18.29 -2.36
N ILE A 59 -1.97 -18.67 -1.40
CA ILE A 59 -1.73 -17.88 -0.19
C ILE A 59 -0.27 -17.97 0.25
N ASP A 60 0.30 -16.82 0.62
CA ASP A 60 1.50 -16.72 1.43
C ASP A 60 1.13 -16.24 2.84
N ALA A 61 1.59 -16.94 3.86
CA ALA A 61 1.45 -16.53 5.25
C ALA A 61 2.82 -16.32 5.88
N VAL A 62 3.03 -15.13 6.46
CA VAL A 62 4.27 -14.74 7.13
C VAL A 62 3.96 -14.57 8.61
N THR A 63 4.57 -15.39 9.46
CA THR A 63 4.32 -15.36 10.92
C THR A 63 4.94 -14.14 11.59
N GLY A 64 4.45 -13.77 12.78
CA GLY A 64 4.99 -12.66 13.57
C GLY A 64 6.49 -12.79 13.84
N ASP A 65 6.96 -13.99 14.18
CA ASP A 65 8.38 -14.26 14.41
C ASP A 65 9.22 -14.04 13.15
N THR A 66 8.73 -14.49 11.97
CA THR A 66 9.39 -14.24 10.69
C THR A 66 9.43 -12.75 10.37
N LEU A 67 8.35 -11.99 10.65
CA LEU A 67 8.33 -10.53 10.48
C LEU A 67 9.43 -9.86 11.32
N ILE A 68 9.57 -10.25 12.58
CA ILE A 68 10.60 -9.73 13.50
C ILE A 68 12.00 -10.11 12.99
N GLN A 69 12.23 -11.39 12.67
CA GLN A 69 13.54 -11.88 12.20
C GLN A 69 13.99 -11.18 10.91
N GLN A 70 13.09 -10.98 9.96
CA GLN A 70 13.40 -10.32 8.68
C GLN A 70 13.34 -8.78 8.75
N GLY A 71 13.06 -8.20 9.91
CA GLY A 71 12.96 -6.76 10.10
C GLY A 71 11.84 -6.11 9.29
N ILE A 72 10.73 -6.84 9.10
CA ILE A 72 9.54 -6.33 8.41
C ILE A 72 8.75 -5.46 9.39
N ALA A 73 9.01 -4.16 9.33
CA ALA A 73 8.42 -3.16 10.22
C ALA A 73 7.37 -2.28 9.53
N LYS A 74 7.32 -2.31 8.20
CA LYS A 74 6.40 -1.53 7.37
C LYS A 74 5.91 -2.34 6.16
N ALA A 75 4.85 -1.86 5.51
CA ALA A 75 4.19 -2.57 4.43
C ALA A 75 5.12 -2.89 3.25
N GLU A 76 6.00 -1.98 2.90
CA GLU A 76 6.94 -2.14 1.79
C GLU A 76 7.89 -3.30 2.01
N ASP A 77 8.22 -3.62 3.26
CA ASP A 77 9.14 -4.70 3.62
C ASP A 77 8.54 -6.10 3.39
N ILE A 78 7.20 -6.24 3.29
CA ILE A 78 6.55 -7.54 3.05
C ILE A 78 7.03 -8.19 1.74
N THR A 79 7.51 -7.38 0.80
CA THR A 79 8.09 -7.82 -0.47
C THR A 79 9.32 -8.71 -0.30
N LYS A 80 9.98 -8.68 0.86
CA LYS A 80 11.12 -9.54 1.19
C LYS A 80 10.69 -10.99 1.36
N SER A 81 9.49 -11.24 1.88
CA SER A 81 8.93 -12.58 2.16
C SER A 81 7.97 -13.09 1.09
N VAL A 82 7.32 -12.19 0.33
CA VAL A 82 6.28 -12.55 -0.63
C VAL A 82 6.65 -12.02 -2.02
N PRO A 83 7.11 -12.88 -2.95
CA PRO A 83 7.55 -12.49 -4.29
C PRO A 83 6.47 -11.79 -5.12
N ALA A 84 5.22 -12.23 -4.96
CA ALA A 84 4.08 -11.77 -5.78
C ALA A 84 3.63 -10.34 -5.49
N ILE A 85 4.02 -9.75 -4.34
CA ILE A 85 3.57 -8.43 -3.92
C ILE A 85 4.61 -7.34 -4.21
N THR A 86 4.14 -6.18 -4.61
CA THR A 86 4.92 -4.93 -4.63
C THR A 86 4.11 -3.86 -3.94
N VAL A 87 4.72 -3.15 -3.01
CA VAL A 87 4.12 -2.00 -2.31
C VAL A 87 4.93 -0.76 -2.67
N THR A 88 4.26 0.28 -3.14
CA THR A 88 4.90 1.53 -3.56
C THR A 88 4.25 2.72 -2.85
N ASN A 89 5.00 3.80 -2.71
CA ASN A 89 4.49 5.05 -2.15
C ASN A 89 4.62 6.17 -3.19
N GLY A 90 3.48 6.83 -3.51
CA GLY A 90 3.39 7.92 -4.50
C GLY A 90 3.66 9.31 -3.92
N GLY A 91 3.87 9.45 -2.61
CA GLY A 91 3.98 10.70 -1.87
C GLY A 91 2.82 10.92 -0.90
N GLY A 92 3.06 11.64 0.17
CA GLY A 92 2.09 11.82 1.24
C GLY A 92 1.66 10.48 1.85
N SER A 93 0.36 10.28 2.05
CA SER A 93 -0.23 9.04 2.56
C SER A 93 -0.52 7.97 1.47
N ASN A 94 -0.22 8.23 0.21
CA ASN A 94 -0.66 7.41 -0.91
C ASN A 94 0.18 6.13 -1.05
N THR A 95 -0.35 5.02 -0.57
CA THR A 95 0.23 3.68 -0.68
C THR A 95 -0.51 2.85 -1.72
N SER A 96 0.22 2.27 -2.65
CA SER A 96 -0.31 1.40 -3.71
C SER A 96 0.23 -0.02 -3.55
N ILE A 97 -0.65 -1.01 -3.72
CA ILE A 97 -0.32 -2.43 -3.62
C ILE A 97 -0.58 -3.09 -4.96
N PHE A 98 0.39 -3.89 -5.40
CA PHE A 98 0.29 -4.71 -6.59
C PHE A 98 0.50 -6.18 -6.21
N ILE A 99 -0.35 -7.07 -6.72
CA ILE A 99 -0.15 -8.52 -6.66
C ILE A 99 -0.14 -9.05 -8.08
N ARG A 100 0.98 -9.69 -8.50
CA ARG A 100 1.16 -10.18 -9.87
C ARG A 100 0.96 -9.09 -10.95
N GLY A 101 1.37 -7.86 -10.66
CA GLY A 101 1.18 -6.70 -11.55
C GLY A 101 -0.22 -6.09 -11.51
N VAL A 102 -1.16 -6.65 -10.76
CA VAL A 102 -2.50 -6.09 -10.56
C VAL A 102 -2.49 -5.14 -9.38
N GLY A 103 -2.72 -3.89 -9.66
CA GLY A 103 -2.75 -2.79 -8.70
C GLY A 103 -3.12 -1.50 -9.40
N ASN A 104 -3.11 -0.41 -8.68
CA ASN A 104 -3.33 0.93 -9.24
C ASN A 104 -2.44 1.94 -8.52
N ILE A 105 -1.72 2.75 -9.29
CA ILE A 105 -1.00 3.91 -8.74
C ILE A 105 -2.06 4.96 -8.46
N THR A 106 -2.30 5.28 -7.21
CA THR A 106 -3.28 6.30 -6.83
C THR A 106 -2.60 7.50 -6.18
N SER A 107 -3.02 8.68 -6.56
CA SER A 107 -2.66 9.94 -5.92
C SER A 107 -3.82 10.55 -5.11
N SER A 108 -4.97 9.90 -5.10
CA SER A 108 -6.21 10.45 -4.55
C SER A 108 -6.96 9.41 -3.72
N SER A 109 -7.47 9.84 -2.58
CA SER A 109 -8.16 8.97 -1.62
C SER A 109 -9.54 8.47 -2.11
N TYR A 110 -10.11 9.07 -3.17
CA TYR A 110 -11.37 8.59 -3.75
C TYR A 110 -11.23 7.34 -4.63
N ASN A 111 -10.02 6.95 -5.04
CA ASN A 111 -9.81 5.75 -5.83
C ASN A 111 -9.83 4.49 -4.98
N ASP A 112 -10.61 3.50 -5.37
CA ASP A 112 -10.63 2.20 -4.73
C ASP A 112 -9.33 1.40 -5.02
N PRO A 113 -8.81 0.61 -4.08
CA PRO A 113 -7.69 -0.28 -4.33
C PRO A 113 -8.11 -1.48 -5.20
N ALA A 114 -7.17 -2.10 -5.93
CA ALA A 114 -7.37 -3.37 -6.63
C ALA A 114 -7.01 -4.59 -5.76
N VAL A 115 -6.28 -4.36 -4.67
CA VAL A 115 -5.93 -5.34 -3.65
C VAL A 115 -6.58 -4.90 -2.35
N THR A 116 -7.46 -5.74 -1.80
CA THR A 116 -8.21 -5.42 -0.57
C THR A 116 -7.31 -5.57 0.66
N PRO A 117 -7.06 -4.49 1.41
CA PRO A 117 -6.42 -4.59 2.72
C PRO A 117 -7.45 -4.93 3.79
N SER A 118 -7.08 -5.75 4.76
CA SER A 118 -7.86 -5.99 5.97
C SER A 118 -6.99 -6.02 7.21
N TYR A 119 -7.56 -5.60 8.32
CA TYR A 119 -6.92 -5.60 9.64
C TYR A 119 -7.86 -6.24 10.65
N ASP A 120 -7.36 -7.29 11.33
CA ASP A 120 -8.11 -8.03 12.36
C ASP A 120 -9.51 -8.49 11.88
N GLY A 121 -9.61 -8.96 10.62
CA GLY A 121 -10.86 -9.40 10.00
C GLY A 121 -11.73 -8.28 9.42
N VAL A 122 -11.41 -7.01 9.67
CA VAL A 122 -12.13 -5.84 9.16
C VAL A 122 -11.56 -5.43 7.80
N VAL A 123 -12.38 -5.42 6.77
CA VAL A 123 -12.02 -4.89 5.44
C VAL A 123 -11.86 -3.37 5.53
N LEU A 124 -10.76 -2.85 5.01
CA LEU A 124 -10.45 -1.42 4.98
C LEU A 124 -10.69 -0.85 3.59
N GLY A 125 -11.33 0.31 3.52
CA GLY A 125 -11.63 0.98 2.26
C GLY A 125 -10.39 1.52 1.56
N ARG A 126 -9.32 1.85 2.33
CA ARG A 126 -8.09 2.49 1.83
C ARG A 126 -6.84 1.76 2.32
N ALA A 127 -5.86 1.62 1.42
CA ALA A 127 -4.62 0.94 1.75
C ALA A 127 -3.80 1.69 2.82
N ALA A 128 -3.79 3.02 2.79
CA ALA A 128 -3.08 3.85 3.76
C ALA A 128 -3.51 3.58 5.21
N GLY A 129 -4.82 3.42 5.45
CA GLY A 129 -5.35 3.09 6.78
C GLY A 129 -4.90 1.73 7.30
N ALA A 130 -4.69 0.76 6.42
CA ALA A 130 -4.23 -0.58 6.80
C ALA A 130 -2.76 -0.59 7.24
N PHE A 131 -1.92 0.06 6.45
CA PHE A 131 -0.48 -0.06 6.60
C PHE A 131 0.13 0.99 7.56
N GLY A 132 -0.63 2.05 7.87
CA GLY A 132 -0.21 3.03 8.89
C GLY A 132 -0.13 2.45 10.30
N SER A 133 -1.01 1.51 10.64
CA SER A 133 -1.26 1.13 12.04
C SER A 133 -0.73 -0.23 12.48
N ALA A 134 -0.20 -1.10 11.59
CA ALA A 134 -0.45 -2.51 11.82
C ALA A 134 0.75 -3.39 12.21
N PHE A 135 2.00 -2.98 12.01
CA PHE A 135 3.14 -3.92 12.07
C PHE A 135 3.82 -4.03 13.44
N TYR A 136 3.08 -4.41 14.47
CA TYR A 136 3.62 -4.79 15.79
C TYR A 136 2.70 -5.79 16.48
N ASP A 137 3.25 -6.71 17.26
CA ASP A 137 2.55 -7.77 17.97
C ASP A 137 1.53 -8.48 17.05
N LEU A 138 2.02 -8.97 15.90
CA LEU A 138 1.21 -9.68 14.91
C LEU A 138 1.32 -11.19 15.11
N ALA A 139 0.21 -11.89 14.94
CA ALA A 139 0.24 -13.34 14.75
C ALA A 139 0.81 -13.69 13.36
N ARG A 140 0.36 -12.98 12.32
CA ARG A 140 0.80 -13.19 10.94
C ARG A 140 0.26 -12.13 9.98
N VAL A 141 0.83 -12.11 8.77
CA VAL A 141 0.27 -11.43 7.58
C VAL A 141 -0.03 -12.49 6.53
N GLU A 142 -1.24 -12.49 5.99
CA GLU A 142 -1.67 -13.38 4.91
C GLU A 142 -1.81 -12.58 3.62
N VAL A 143 -1.18 -13.04 2.53
CA VAL A 143 -1.30 -12.47 1.19
C VAL A 143 -1.99 -13.48 0.28
N LEU A 144 -3.23 -13.17 -0.09
CA LEU A 144 -4.05 -13.98 -1.00
C LEU A 144 -3.82 -13.48 -2.42
N LYS A 145 -3.37 -14.38 -3.30
CA LYS A 145 -3.03 -14.07 -4.68
C LYS A 145 -4.16 -14.45 -5.62
N GLY A 146 -4.66 -13.49 -6.38
CA GLY A 146 -5.80 -13.68 -7.28
C GLY A 146 -7.13 -13.15 -6.72
N PRO A 147 -8.17 -13.09 -7.57
CA PRO A 147 -9.43 -12.48 -7.19
C PRO A 147 -10.04 -13.14 -5.95
N GLN A 148 -10.53 -12.32 -5.03
CA GLN A 148 -11.20 -12.77 -3.80
C GLN A 148 -12.64 -12.26 -3.76
N GLY A 149 -13.36 -12.38 -4.89
CA GLY A 149 -14.67 -11.77 -5.09
C GLY A 149 -15.80 -12.32 -4.20
N ILE A 150 -15.67 -13.50 -3.60
CA ILE A 150 -16.72 -14.11 -2.78
C ILE A 150 -16.62 -13.66 -1.32
N LEU A 151 -15.50 -13.96 -0.65
CA LEU A 151 -15.39 -13.79 0.79
C LEU A 151 -14.87 -12.39 1.19
N TYR A 152 -14.11 -11.73 0.33
CA TYR A 152 -13.61 -10.35 0.54
C TYR A 152 -14.43 -9.32 -0.25
N GLY A 153 -15.00 -9.72 -1.38
CA GLY A 153 -15.97 -8.94 -2.13
C GLY A 153 -15.36 -7.97 -3.13
N ARG A 154 -15.85 -6.71 -3.12
CA ARG A 154 -15.39 -5.67 -4.05
C ARG A 154 -13.91 -5.33 -3.83
N ASN A 155 -13.26 -4.81 -4.86
CA ASN A 155 -11.89 -4.26 -4.81
C ASN A 155 -10.81 -5.31 -4.51
N ALA A 156 -11.11 -6.60 -4.61
CA ALA A 156 -10.20 -7.72 -4.42
C ALA A 156 -9.87 -8.39 -5.77
N THR A 157 -9.63 -7.60 -6.83
CA THR A 157 -9.35 -8.12 -8.17
C THR A 157 -7.93 -8.69 -8.29
N GLY A 158 -6.95 -8.07 -7.64
CA GLY A 158 -5.58 -8.59 -7.56
C GLY A 158 -5.37 -9.58 -6.41
N GLY A 159 -6.18 -9.47 -5.36
CA GLY A 159 -6.05 -10.28 -4.16
C GLY A 159 -6.45 -9.55 -2.88
N ALA A 160 -5.97 -10.06 -1.75
CA ALA A 160 -6.17 -9.44 -0.44
C ALA A 160 -4.91 -9.56 0.43
N VAL A 161 -4.72 -8.60 1.33
CA VAL A 161 -3.68 -8.62 2.36
C VAL A 161 -4.35 -8.53 3.73
N ASN A 162 -4.24 -9.60 4.52
CA ASN A 162 -4.81 -9.69 5.86
C ASN A 162 -3.72 -9.49 6.90
N ILE A 163 -3.86 -8.48 7.74
CA ILE A 163 -2.97 -8.22 8.87
C ILE A 163 -3.69 -8.71 10.12
N ILE A 164 -3.12 -9.72 10.79
CA ILE A 164 -3.77 -10.41 11.90
C ILE A 164 -2.96 -10.20 13.16
N PRO A 165 -3.45 -9.38 14.11
CA PRO A 165 -2.82 -9.18 15.41
C PRO A 165 -2.80 -10.47 16.25
N ALA A 166 -1.84 -10.56 17.18
CA ALA A 166 -1.89 -11.55 18.22
C ALA A 166 -3.11 -11.32 19.12
N ARG A 167 -3.77 -12.41 19.51
CA ARG A 167 -4.99 -12.39 20.34
C ARG A 167 -4.67 -12.57 21.82
N PRO A 168 -5.57 -12.13 22.74
CA PRO A 168 -5.45 -12.49 24.14
C PRO A 168 -5.48 -14.02 24.34
N GLU A 169 -4.65 -14.51 25.25
CA GLU A 169 -4.53 -15.94 25.62
C GLU A 169 -5.17 -16.19 26.98
N LEU A 170 -6.16 -17.05 27.03
CA LEU A 170 -6.82 -17.44 28.28
C LEU A 170 -5.89 -18.27 29.15
N GLY A 171 -6.04 -18.16 30.46
CA GLY A 171 -5.29 -18.94 31.46
C GLY A 171 -3.78 -18.68 31.50
N ARG A 172 -3.27 -17.70 30.71
CA ARG A 172 -1.84 -17.37 30.61
C ARG A 172 -1.57 -15.92 30.93
N ASN A 173 -0.68 -15.66 31.89
CA ASN A 173 -0.04 -14.35 32.03
C ASN A 173 1.28 -14.38 31.28
N GLY A 174 1.57 -13.33 30.53
CA GLY A 174 2.81 -13.25 29.75
C GLY A 174 3.09 -11.84 29.30
N ALA A 175 4.34 -11.53 29.09
CA ALA A 175 4.78 -10.25 28.53
C ALA A 175 5.94 -10.51 27.58
N GLY A 176 6.08 -9.66 26.58
CA GLY A 176 7.24 -9.70 25.70
C GLY A 176 7.56 -8.31 25.18
N PHE A 177 8.82 -8.09 24.86
CA PHE A 177 9.26 -6.87 24.23
C PHE A 177 10.43 -7.09 23.28
N ASN A 178 10.53 -6.23 22.28
CA ASN A 178 11.64 -6.14 21.35
C ASN A 178 12.18 -4.71 21.37
N VAL A 179 13.49 -4.55 21.42
CA VAL A 179 14.17 -3.27 21.28
C VAL A 179 15.26 -3.41 20.24
N SER A 180 15.30 -2.52 19.26
CA SER A 180 16.41 -2.50 18.29
C SER A 180 16.97 -1.11 18.15
N PHE A 181 18.28 -1.05 17.92
CA PHE A 181 19.06 0.15 17.66
C PHE A 181 19.84 -0.05 16.35
N GLY A 182 19.90 0.97 15.52
CA GLY A 182 20.61 0.88 14.25
C GLY A 182 21.19 2.21 13.77
N ASN A 183 21.82 2.19 12.61
CA ASN A 183 22.21 3.41 11.92
C ASN A 183 20.99 4.26 11.55
N TYR A 184 21.21 5.52 11.17
CA TYR A 184 20.16 6.55 10.99
C TYR A 184 19.39 6.84 12.29
N ASP A 185 20.07 6.76 13.43
CA ASP A 185 19.49 6.93 14.77
C ASP A 185 18.22 6.11 14.98
N ALA A 186 18.18 4.92 14.33
CA ALA A 186 17.03 4.03 14.40
C ALA A 186 16.85 3.47 15.79
N VAL A 187 15.64 3.66 16.34
CA VAL A 187 15.19 3.07 17.61
C VAL A 187 13.79 2.50 17.42
N ASN A 188 13.66 1.19 17.55
CA ASN A 188 12.36 0.54 17.52
C ASN A 188 12.14 -0.18 18.84
N VAL A 189 11.00 0.07 19.45
CA VAL A 189 10.55 -0.58 20.69
C VAL A 189 9.13 -1.05 20.45
N ASP A 190 8.87 -2.31 20.65
CA ASP A 190 7.52 -2.86 20.72
C ASP A 190 7.41 -3.88 21.84
N GLY A 191 6.21 -4.04 22.36
CA GLY A 191 5.97 -5.00 23.41
C GLY A 191 4.49 -5.27 23.64
N TYR A 192 4.23 -6.33 24.38
CA TYR A 192 2.89 -6.71 24.78
C TYR A 192 2.84 -7.21 26.24
N LEU A 193 1.64 -7.12 26.79
CA LEU A 193 1.25 -7.72 28.05
C LEU A 193 -0.04 -8.52 27.85
N ASN A 194 -0.05 -9.79 28.21
CA ASN A 194 -1.22 -10.65 28.26
C ASN A 194 -1.55 -10.97 29.71
N LEU A 195 -2.77 -10.66 30.12
CA LEU A 195 -3.28 -10.89 31.47
C LEU A 195 -4.49 -11.81 31.41
N ALA A 196 -4.41 -13.01 32.00
CA ALA A 196 -5.58 -13.83 32.25
C ALA A 196 -6.36 -13.19 33.41
N THR A 197 -7.49 -12.54 33.09
CA THR A 197 -8.34 -11.87 34.07
C THR A 197 -9.27 -12.83 34.80
N SER A 198 -9.53 -13.99 34.22
CA SER A 198 -10.18 -15.16 34.81
C SER A 198 -9.86 -16.40 33.94
N ASP A 199 -10.39 -17.57 34.32
CA ASP A 199 -10.27 -18.79 33.52
C ASP A 199 -10.90 -18.66 32.13
N THR A 200 -11.86 -17.76 31.99
CA THR A 200 -12.64 -17.54 30.76
C THR A 200 -12.43 -16.18 30.13
N SER A 201 -11.52 -15.34 30.66
CA SER A 201 -11.26 -14.01 30.12
C SER A 201 -9.80 -13.61 30.18
N ALA A 202 -9.37 -12.83 29.17
CA ALA A 202 -8.01 -12.31 29.09
C ALA A 202 -8.00 -10.92 28.44
N LEU A 203 -7.04 -10.11 28.87
CA LEU A 203 -6.70 -8.79 28.30
C LEU A 203 -5.31 -8.87 27.66
N ARG A 204 -5.17 -8.39 26.43
CA ARG A 204 -3.87 -8.16 25.78
C ARG A 204 -3.71 -6.69 25.43
N VAL A 205 -2.61 -6.09 25.87
CA VAL A 205 -2.24 -4.72 25.51
C VAL A 205 -0.89 -4.77 24.80
N ALA A 206 -0.78 -4.09 23.68
CA ALA A 206 0.47 -3.99 22.91
C ALA A 206 0.76 -2.55 22.54
N ALA A 207 2.03 -2.18 22.52
CA ALA A 207 2.49 -0.84 22.17
C ALA A 207 3.73 -0.90 21.30
N THR A 208 3.90 0.15 20.44
CA THR A 208 5.10 0.30 19.62
C THR A 208 5.55 1.75 19.54
N ARG A 209 6.85 1.95 19.48
CA ARG A 209 7.49 3.20 19.06
C ARG A 209 8.59 2.88 18.05
N GLN A 210 8.50 3.44 16.85
CA GLN A 210 9.46 3.24 15.77
C GLN A 210 9.93 4.61 15.27
N VAL A 211 11.23 4.83 15.27
CA VAL A 211 11.83 6.08 14.78
C VAL A 211 13.13 5.77 14.06
N HIS A 212 13.39 6.51 12.98
CA HIS A 212 14.71 6.67 12.37
C HIS A 212 14.78 8.01 11.64
N ASP A 213 15.97 8.53 11.50
CA ASP A 213 16.24 9.73 10.71
C ASP A 213 16.08 9.47 9.22
N GLY A 214 15.92 10.53 8.43
CA GLY A 214 15.73 10.45 6.99
C GLY A 214 16.88 9.78 6.26
N TYR A 215 16.55 8.98 5.26
CA TYR A 215 17.56 8.37 4.38
C TYR A 215 18.08 9.34 3.31
N ASN A 216 17.41 10.48 3.11
CA ASN A 216 17.81 11.52 2.20
C ASN A 216 18.41 12.72 2.97
N ARG A 217 19.28 13.50 2.30
CA ARG A 217 19.96 14.66 2.89
C ARG A 217 19.03 15.78 3.32
N ASP A 218 17.84 15.87 2.73
CA ASP A 218 16.77 16.81 3.14
C ASP A 218 15.92 16.31 4.32
N GLY A 219 16.31 15.21 4.95
CA GLY A 219 15.62 14.60 6.09
C GLY A 219 14.40 13.76 5.71
N SER A 220 14.06 13.64 4.43
CA SER A 220 12.95 12.82 3.98
C SER A 220 13.28 11.32 3.99
N ASP A 221 12.26 10.46 3.86
CA ASP A 221 12.29 9.01 4.12
C ASP A 221 12.63 8.70 5.61
N ASP A 222 12.17 9.52 6.53
CA ASP A 222 12.22 9.26 7.97
C ASP A 222 11.01 8.40 8.42
N LEU A 223 11.06 7.94 9.65
CA LEU A 223 9.95 7.25 10.30
C LEU A 223 9.76 7.76 11.72
N LYS A 224 8.52 8.17 12.05
CA LYS A 224 8.10 8.50 13.42
C LYS A 224 6.73 7.91 13.65
N ARG A 225 6.67 6.71 14.23
CA ARG A 225 5.42 5.99 14.49
C ARG A 225 5.28 5.66 15.96
N THR A 226 4.07 5.84 16.49
CA THR A 226 3.68 5.37 17.84
C THR A 226 2.35 4.67 17.70
N GLY A 227 2.23 3.47 18.26
CA GLY A 227 0.99 2.69 18.23
C GLY A 227 0.65 2.09 19.59
N LEU A 228 -0.65 1.95 19.83
CA LEU A 228 -1.22 1.29 21.02
C LEU A 228 -2.40 0.43 20.60
N ARG A 229 -2.51 -0.78 21.14
CA ARG A 229 -3.63 -1.68 20.92
C ARG A 229 -4.02 -2.37 22.21
N GLY A 230 -5.34 -2.43 22.46
CA GLY A 230 -5.92 -3.21 23.54
C GLY A 230 -6.96 -4.19 23.01
N GLN A 231 -6.97 -5.40 23.52
CA GLN A 231 -7.95 -6.43 23.17
C GLN A 231 -8.41 -7.14 24.43
N PHE A 232 -9.72 -7.35 24.54
CA PHE A 232 -10.33 -8.15 25.62
C PHE A 232 -11.07 -9.33 25.00
N LEU A 233 -10.77 -10.52 25.47
CA LEU A 233 -11.39 -11.78 25.09
C LEU A 233 -12.17 -12.33 26.30
N ILE A 234 -13.39 -12.78 26.08
CA ILE A 234 -14.19 -13.50 27.07
C ILE A 234 -14.92 -14.66 26.41
N GLU A 235 -14.91 -15.80 27.09
CA GLU A 235 -15.65 -17.04 26.75
C GLU A 235 -16.62 -17.38 27.89
N PRO A 236 -17.81 -16.73 27.91
CA PRO A 236 -18.79 -16.94 28.99
C PRO A 236 -19.32 -18.38 29.05
N SER A 237 -19.20 -19.12 27.95
CA SER A 237 -19.56 -20.53 27.82
C SER A 237 -18.73 -21.17 26.71
N ASP A 238 -18.72 -22.49 26.61
CA ASP A 238 -18.06 -23.28 25.56
C ASP A 238 -18.61 -22.98 24.14
N THR A 239 -19.77 -22.35 24.07
CA THR A 239 -20.46 -22.01 22.82
C THR A 239 -20.33 -20.56 22.43
N LEU A 240 -19.92 -19.67 23.32
CA LEU A 240 -19.92 -18.22 23.09
C LEU A 240 -18.55 -17.64 23.37
N THR A 241 -17.96 -17.01 22.34
CA THR A 241 -16.70 -16.25 22.42
C THR A 241 -16.97 -14.83 21.97
N LEU A 242 -16.55 -13.86 22.77
CA LEU A 242 -16.59 -12.42 22.41
C LEU A 242 -15.18 -11.83 22.56
N ARG A 243 -14.70 -11.20 21.52
CA ARG A 243 -13.48 -10.40 21.53
C ARG A 243 -13.81 -8.95 21.13
N ILE A 244 -13.30 -8.01 21.89
CA ILE A 244 -13.40 -6.57 21.60
C ILE A 244 -11.97 -6.03 21.48
N GLY A 245 -11.70 -5.28 20.41
CA GLY A 245 -10.40 -4.67 20.15
C GLY A 245 -10.52 -3.18 19.87
N ALA A 246 -9.49 -2.44 20.27
CA ALA A 246 -9.28 -1.03 19.92
C ALA A 246 -7.81 -0.80 19.63
N ASP A 247 -7.53 0.02 18.63
CA ASP A 247 -6.16 0.43 18.28
C ASP A 247 -6.09 1.92 17.92
N TRP A 248 -4.91 2.47 18.13
CA TRP A 248 -4.56 3.83 17.81
C TRP A 248 -3.12 3.89 17.31
N THR A 249 -2.86 4.66 16.24
CA THR A 249 -1.53 4.88 15.71
C THR A 249 -1.37 6.33 15.25
N LYS A 250 -0.25 6.93 15.61
CA LYS A 250 0.22 8.23 15.13
C LYS A 250 1.44 8.02 14.24
N VAL A 251 1.39 8.59 13.03
CA VAL A 251 2.50 8.63 12.07
C VAL A 251 2.85 10.08 11.82
N GLY A 252 4.12 10.43 11.95
CA GLY A 252 4.62 11.79 11.75
C GLY A 252 5.99 11.78 11.09
N GLY A 253 6.61 12.95 10.99
CA GLY A 253 7.94 13.16 10.42
C GLY A 253 7.91 13.99 9.15
N VAL A 254 9.00 13.95 8.39
CA VAL A 254 9.11 14.58 7.07
C VAL A 254 8.31 13.79 6.03
N GLY A 255 8.38 12.48 6.13
CA GLY A 255 7.66 11.55 5.25
C GLY A 255 8.44 11.15 3.99
N PRO A 256 7.75 10.50 3.02
CA PRO A 256 8.40 9.93 1.84
C PRO A 256 9.11 10.97 0.98
N GLY A 257 10.37 10.71 0.61
CA GLY A 257 11.21 11.54 -0.24
C GLY A 257 11.64 10.88 -1.54
N GLY A 258 12.55 11.53 -2.25
CA GLY A 258 13.13 11.05 -3.50
C GLY A 258 14.24 11.98 -3.98
N SER A 259 14.74 11.78 -5.20
CA SER A 259 15.78 12.60 -5.80
C SER A 259 15.49 12.87 -7.27
N TYR A 260 16.01 13.98 -7.81
CA TYR A 260 15.95 14.27 -9.23
C TYR A 260 16.90 13.35 -9.99
N ILE A 261 16.40 12.58 -10.95
CA ILE A 261 17.23 11.75 -11.83
C ILE A 261 17.64 12.48 -13.09
N GLY A 262 16.89 13.50 -13.48
CA GLY A 262 17.23 14.30 -14.66
C GLY A 262 16.07 15.14 -15.18
N SER A 263 16.27 15.66 -16.39
CA SER A 263 15.24 16.32 -17.19
C SER A 263 15.14 15.67 -18.54
N TYR A 264 13.96 15.79 -19.18
CA TYR A 264 13.76 15.30 -20.53
C TYR A 264 13.10 16.36 -21.39
N THR A 265 13.50 16.43 -22.64
CA THR A 265 12.93 17.33 -23.65
C THR A 265 12.34 16.50 -24.78
N PRO A 266 11.04 16.59 -25.05
CA PRO A 266 10.43 15.90 -26.18
C PRO A 266 11.01 16.37 -27.51
N GLY A 267 11.19 15.42 -28.44
CA GLY A 267 11.65 15.67 -29.81
C GLY A 267 10.72 15.02 -30.82
N ALA A 268 10.98 15.22 -32.11
CA ALA A 268 10.14 14.71 -33.19
C ALA A 268 10.06 13.16 -33.24
N SER A 269 11.10 12.47 -32.77
CA SER A 269 11.22 11.02 -32.81
C SER A 269 11.50 10.39 -31.44
N GLY A 270 11.13 11.05 -30.35
CA GLY A 270 11.38 10.59 -29.01
C GLY A 270 11.67 11.72 -28.04
N TYR A 271 12.63 11.53 -27.12
CA TYR A 271 13.03 12.56 -26.16
C TYR A 271 14.55 12.54 -25.94
N THR A 272 15.10 13.67 -25.52
CA THR A 272 16.47 13.76 -25.03
C THR A 272 16.44 13.80 -23.52
N PHE A 273 17.19 12.90 -22.88
CA PHE A 273 17.32 12.86 -21.42
C PHE A 273 18.65 13.42 -20.98
N THR A 274 18.63 14.33 -20.01
CA THR A 274 19.81 14.94 -19.40
C THR A 274 19.83 14.53 -17.91
N PRO A 275 20.78 13.69 -17.48
CA PRO A 275 20.92 13.30 -16.08
C PRO A 275 21.18 14.49 -15.16
N SER A 276 20.63 14.48 -13.95
CA SER A 276 20.90 15.50 -12.92
C SER A 276 22.31 15.44 -12.35
N GLY A 277 22.95 14.25 -12.37
CA GLY A 277 24.20 13.99 -11.70
C GLY A 277 24.09 13.72 -10.20
N PHE A 278 22.89 13.77 -9.63
CA PHE A 278 22.68 13.49 -8.20
C PHE A 278 22.75 11.99 -7.89
N ASP A 279 23.19 11.71 -6.67
CA ASP A 279 23.05 10.37 -6.09
C ASP A 279 21.60 10.10 -5.61
N THR A 280 21.36 8.88 -5.18
CA THR A 280 20.02 8.42 -4.78
C THR A 280 19.57 8.96 -3.41
N SER A 281 20.43 9.67 -2.69
CA SER A 281 20.16 10.22 -1.36
C SER A 281 20.09 11.76 -1.31
N GLU A 282 20.13 12.44 -2.46
CA GLU A 282 20.17 13.90 -2.47
C GLU A 282 18.93 14.52 -1.78
N GLY A 283 17.76 14.03 -2.07
CA GLY A 283 16.51 14.66 -1.62
C GLY A 283 15.96 15.66 -2.65
N PHE A 284 14.79 16.22 -2.37
CA PHE A 284 14.14 17.22 -3.22
C PHE A 284 14.40 18.66 -2.76
N ASN A 285 14.72 18.87 -1.48
CA ASN A 285 14.81 20.19 -0.85
C ASN A 285 16.21 20.45 -0.22
N THR A 286 17.27 20.02 -0.87
CA THR A 286 18.63 20.48 -0.53
C THR A 286 19.00 21.73 -1.32
N ASP A 287 20.04 22.45 -0.90
CA ASP A 287 20.56 23.59 -1.66
C ASP A 287 20.94 23.21 -3.09
N ALA A 288 21.59 22.03 -3.26
CA ALA A 288 21.96 21.50 -4.57
C ALA A 288 20.72 21.16 -5.43
N ALA A 289 19.70 20.52 -4.86
CA ALA A 289 18.46 20.22 -5.55
C ALA A 289 17.70 21.50 -5.97
N ASN A 290 17.65 22.49 -5.09
CA ASN A 290 17.03 23.79 -5.38
C ASN A 290 17.83 24.56 -6.45
N ALA A 291 19.16 24.53 -6.41
CA ALA A 291 20.02 25.09 -7.46
C ALA A 291 19.79 24.40 -8.81
N TYR A 292 19.69 23.07 -8.84
CA TYR A 292 19.37 22.32 -10.06
C TYR A 292 18.01 22.74 -10.64
N ARG A 293 16.97 22.88 -9.84
CA ARG A 293 15.66 23.40 -10.29
C ARG A 293 15.82 24.76 -10.97
N GLN A 294 16.64 25.64 -10.41
CA GLN A 294 16.87 26.98 -10.97
C GLN A 294 17.65 26.95 -12.29
N THR A 295 18.51 25.95 -12.53
CA THR A 295 19.19 25.82 -13.85
C THR A 295 18.22 25.51 -14.97
N LEU A 296 17.06 24.97 -14.67
CA LEU A 296 16.00 24.69 -15.62
C LEU A 296 15.14 25.93 -15.95
N ILE A 297 15.28 27.02 -15.17
CA ILE A 297 14.65 28.31 -15.42
C ILE A 297 15.24 28.91 -16.71
N GLY A 298 14.38 29.23 -17.66
CA GLY A 298 14.78 29.72 -18.99
C GLY A 298 14.86 28.66 -20.09
N ALA A 299 14.91 27.37 -19.75
CA ALA A 299 14.61 26.33 -20.73
C ALA A 299 13.13 26.43 -21.15
N PRO A 300 12.77 26.11 -22.42
CA PRO A 300 11.40 26.17 -22.84
C PRO A 300 10.50 25.38 -21.91
N GLY A 301 9.66 26.06 -21.11
CA GLY A 301 8.71 25.49 -20.19
C GLY A 301 9.09 25.32 -18.72
N PHE A 302 10.26 25.78 -18.30
CA PHE A 302 10.72 25.71 -16.91
C PHE A 302 10.92 27.08 -16.24
N GLY A 303 10.42 28.18 -16.83
CA GLY A 303 10.65 29.55 -16.36
C GLY A 303 10.09 29.91 -14.98
N PHE A 304 9.49 28.95 -14.26
CA PHE A 304 8.74 29.21 -13.02
C PHE A 304 9.06 28.23 -11.88
N LEU A 305 10.04 27.32 -12.03
CA LEU A 305 10.42 26.41 -10.94
C LEU A 305 11.40 27.11 -10.00
N ASN A 306 10.89 27.61 -8.89
CA ASN A 306 11.68 28.21 -7.83
C ASN A 306 12.10 27.16 -6.79
N ALA A 307 12.86 27.62 -5.79
CA ALA A 307 13.18 26.83 -4.60
C ALA A 307 11.89 26.41 -3.89
N MET A 308 11.94 25.29 -3.17
CA MET A 308 10.84 24.83 -2.33
C MET A 308 10.51 25.89 -1.28
N ASN A 309 9.24 26.16 -1.06
CA ASN A 309 8.77 27.25 -0.20
C ASN A 309 8.34 26.79 1.19
N ARG A 310 8.36 25.49 1.45
CA ARG A 310 8.00 24.88 2.73
C ARG A 310 8.64 23.51 2.88
N ASP A 311 8.98 23.14 4.11
CA ASP A 311 9.45 21.80 4.45
C ASP A 311 8.32 20.78 4.38
N ALA A 312 8.66 19.57 3.91
CA ALA A 312 7.74 18.45 3.91
C ALA A 312 7.42 18.00 5.34
N SER A 313 6.21 17.55 5.54
CA SER A 313 5.77 17.00 6.83
C SER A 313 4.61 16.03 6.66
N THR A 314 4.54 15.07 7.55
CA THR A 314 3.46 14.07 7.62
C THR A 314 2.92 14.05 9.03
N ASP A 315 1.60 14.11 9.18
CA ASP A 315 0.90 14.01 10.46
C ASP A 315 -0.44 13.28 10.27
N PHE A 316 -0.44 11.96 10.53
CA PHE A 316 -1.64 11.11 10.41
C PHE A 316 -1.93 10.39 11.71
N THR A 317 -3.21 10.30 12.05
CA THR A 317 -3.72 9.49 13.14
C THR A 317 -4.73 8.50 12.61
N TYR A 318 -4.52 7.23 12.93
CA TYR A 318 -5.40 6.11 12.61
C TYR A 318 -5.91 5.51 13.91
N TRP A 319 -7.21 5.23 14.02
CA TRP A 319 -7.75 4.51 15.15
C TRP A 319 -9.01 3.76 14.79
N GLY A 320 -9.34 2.77 15.57
CA GLY A 320 -10.60 2.05 15.38
C GLY A 320 -10.94 1.16 16.55
N VAL A 321 -12.17 0.70 16.49
CA VAL A 321 -12.72 -0.31 17.39
C VAL A 321 -13.43 -1.39 16.57
N ASN A 322 -13.29 -2.63 17.00
CA ASN A 322 -14.00 -3.76 16.41
C ASN A 322 -14.36 -4.79 17.47
N ALA A 323 -15.37 -5.58 17.19
CA ALA A 323 -15.68 -6.75 17.99
C ALA A 323 -15.83 -7.98 17.08
N GLU A 324 -15.59 -9.16 17.63
CA GLU A 324 -15.84 -10.44 17.00
C GLU A 324 -16.61 -11.30 18.00
N LEU A 325 -17.86 -11.59 17.66
CA LEU A 325 -18.71 -12.51 18.39
C LEU A 325 -18.76 -13.83 17.61
N ASN A 326 -18.42 -14.95 18.24
CA ASN A 326 -18.61 -16.29 17.69
C ASN A 326 -19.57 -17.07 18.61
N TRP A 327 -20.66 -17.52 18.03
CA TRP A 327 -21.67 -18.31 18.73
C TRP A 327 -21.85 -19.67 18.02
N LYS A 328 -21.42 -20.73 18.69
CA LYS A 328 -21.60 -22.11 18.24
C LYS A 328 -23.04 -22.53 18.51
N THR A 329 -23.74 -22.98 17.49
CA THR A 329 -25.09 -23.47 17.50
C THR A 329 -25.15 -24.88 16.90
N ASP A 330 -26.30 -25.56 16.98
CA ASP A 330 -26.48 -26.91 16.39
C ASP A 330 -26.34 -26.93 14.87
N ILE A 331 -26.56 -25.78 14.21
CA ILE A 331 -26.43 -25.64 12.74
C ILE A 331 -25.11 -25.02 12.30
N GLY A 332 -24.19 -24.70 13.24
CA GLY A 332 -22.87 -24.12 12.90
C GLY A 332 -22.49 -22.93 13.77
N THR A 333 -21.42 -22.26 13.39
CA THR A 333 -20.92 -21.08 14.10
C THR A 333 -21.43 -19.81 13.44
N PHE A 334 -22.22 -19.04 14.17
CA PHE A 334 -22.59 -17.69 13.80
C PHE A 334 -21.48 -16.73 14.22
N THR A 335 -20.96 -15.92 13.28
CA THR A 335 -19.94 -14.90 13.54
C THR A 335 -20.49 -13.53 13.18
N LEU A 336 -20.28 -12.54 14.09
CA LEU A 336 -20.65 -11.13 13.87
C LEU A 336 -19.42 -10.24 14.10
N VAL A 337 -19.11 -9.38 13.13
CA VAL A 337 -17.94 -8.48 13.19
C VAL A 337 -18.37 -7.04 12.89
N PRO A 338 -18.85 -6.28 13.88
CA PRO A 338 -19.03 -4.83 13.76
C PRO A 338 -17.68 -4.12 13.89
N ALA A 339 -17.49 -3.04 13.11
CA ALA A 339 -16.28 -2.23 13.20
C ALA A 339 -16.54 -0.76 12.85
N PHE A 340 -15.77 0.10 13.50
CA PHE A 340 -15.61 1.50 13.18
C PHE A 340 -14.12 1.82 13.03
N ARG A 341 -13.75 2.54 11.96
CA ARG A 341 -12.38 3.01 11.72
C ARG A 341 -12.41 4.49 11.36
N LYS A 342 -11.39 5.22 11.79
CA LYS A 342 -11.18 6.61 11.40
C LYS A 342 -9.71 6.85 11.13
N SER A 343 -9.42 7.50 10.01
CA SER A 343 -8.14 8.17 9.76
C SER A 343 -8.35 9.67 9.67
N ASN A 344 -7.38 10.42 10.14
CA ASN A 344 -7.36 11.88 10.05
C ASN A 344 -5.92 12.35 9.99
N GLY A 345 -5.61 13.22 9.05
CA GLY A 345 -4.27 13.77 8.97
C GLY A 345 -4.06 14.68 7.79
N GLU A 346 -2.84 15.19 7.74
CA GLU A 346 -2.37 16.06 6.68
C GLU A 346 -0.92 15.76 6.31
N SER A 347 -0.53 16.11 5.10
CA SER A 347 0.85 16.05 4.65
C SER A 347 1.18 17.19 3.70
N TYR A 348 2.39 17.71 3.86
CA TYR A 348 3.08 18.54 2.88
C TYR A 348 4.18 17.69 2.25
N PHE A 349 4.25 17.64 0.93
CA PHE A 349 5.24 16.81 0.25
C PHE A 349 5.71 17.47 -1.05
N TYR A 350 6.87 17.01 -1.52
CA TYR A 350 7.49 17.49 -2.75
C TYR A 350 7.17 16.55 -3.91
N GLY A 351 7.17 17.10 -5.10
CA GLY A 351 6.99 16.36 -6.33
C GLY A 351 7.67 17.01 -7.52
N PRO A 352 7.65 16.34 -8.68
CA PRO A 352 8.45 16.76 -9.83
C PRO A 352 7.94 18.06 -10.50
N ALA A 353 6.67 18.45 -10.29
CA ALA A 353 6.03 19.57 -10.99
C ALA A 353 5.58 20.72 -10.10
N PHE A 354 5.78 20.64 -8.80
CA PHE A 354 5.29 21.64 -7.86
C PHE A 354 6.30 21.92 -6.75
N ASN A 355 6.22 23.10 -6.16
CA ASN A 355 7.07 23.50 -5.05
C ASN A 355 6.68 22.77 -3.76
N THR A 356 5.38 22.71 -3.49
CA THR A 356 4.79 21.92 -2.42
C THR A 356 3.41 21.44 -2.83
N ALA A 357 3.04 20.25 -2.37
CA ALA A 357 1.67 19.78 -2.35
C ALA A 357 1.19 19.65 -0.91
N TYR A 358 -0.09 19.88 -0.73
CA TYR A 358 -0.80 19.68 0.54
C TYR A 358 -1.96 18.73 0.33
N ASN A 359 -2.05 17.73 1.17
CA ASN A 359 -3.20 16.83 1.26
C ASN A 359 -3.64 16.79 2.73
N ALA A 360 -4.93 17.04 2.96
CA ALA A 360 -5.57 16.76 4.25
C ALA A 360 -6.80 15.90 4.03
N GLU A 361 -7.01 14.93 4.90
CA GLU A 361 -8.17 14.05 4.77
C GLU A 361 -8.68 13.55 6.12
N THR A 362 -9.99 13.35 6.16
CA THR A 362 -10.66 12.60 7.22
C THR A 362 -11.48 11.50 6.56
N ASP A 363 -11.13 10.25 6.85
CA ASP A 363 -11.90 9.08 6.43
C ASP A 363 -12.60 8.46 7.64
N LYS A 364 -13.89 8.16 7.52
CA LYS A 364 -14.71 7.49 8.53
C LYS A 364 -15.40 6.29 7.89
N GLN A 365 -15.18 5.12 8.45
CA GLN A 365 -15.69 3.86 7.95
C GLN A 365 -16.47 3.12 9.04
N TYR A 366 -17.66 2.62 8.69
CA TYR A 366 -18.44 1.66 9.46
C TYR A 366 -18.61 0.39 8.64
N SER A 367 -18.42 -0.77 9.26
CA SER A 367 -18.66 -2.04 8.60
C SER A 367 -19.31 -3.04 9.56
N LEU A 368 -20.08 -3.98 8.97
CA LEU A 368 -20.69 -5.08 9.67
C LEU A 368 -20.64 -6.31 8.78
N GLU A 369 -20.01 -7.37 9.24
CA GLU A 369 -20.07 -8.70 8.63
C GLU A 369 -20.84 -9.63 9.56
N ALA A 370 -21.81 -10.36 9.02
CA ALA A 370 -22.52 -11.41 9.71
C ALA A 370 -22.46 -12.67 8.85
N ARG A 371 -22.04 -13.81 9.42
CA ARG A 371 -21.92 -15.07 8.68
C ARG A 371 -22.26 -16.26 9.56
N LEU A 372 -22.77 -17.32 8.93
CA LEU A 372 -22.97 -18.62 9.50
C LEU A 372 -22.16 -19.66 8.72
N ALA A 373 -21.30 -20.39 9.39
CA ALA A 373 -20.49 -21.48 8.84
C ALA A 373 -20.78 -22.78 9.57
N GLY A 374 -21.06 -23.84 8.83
CA GLY A 374 -21.41 -25.13 9.40
C GLY A 374 -21.30 -26.25 8.39
N SER A 375 -21.69 -27.46 8.84
CA SER A 375 -21.70 -28.68 8.05
C SER A 375 -23.06 -29.39 8.21
N VAL A 376 -23.60 -29.88 7.10
CA VAL A 376 -24.80 -30.69 7.09
C VAL A 376 -24.63 -31.84 6.10
N GLY A 377 -24.65 -33.08 6.61
CA GLY A 377 -24.37 -34.26 5.80
C GLY A 377 -23.01 -34.20 5.13
N MET A 378 -22.96 -34.26 3.81
CA MET A 378 -21.74 -34.18 3.00
C MET A 378 -21.40 -32.74 2.56
N MET A 379 -22.03 -31.72 3.10
CA MET A 379 -21.89 -30.34 2.67
C MET A 379 -21.38 -29.47 3.81
N ASP A 380 -20.26 -28.75 3.57
CA ASP A 380 -19.88 -27.60 4.39
C ASP A 380 -20.45 -26.34 3.72
N TYR A 381 -20.83 -25.37 4.53
CA TYR A 381 -21.36 -24.11 4.01
C TYR A 381 -20.87 -22.90 4.78
N VAL A 382 -20.73 -21.79 4.08
CA VAL A 382 -20.58 -20.45 4.64
C VAL A 382 -21.58 -19.54 3.93
N VAL A 383 -22.46 -18.92 4.68
CA VAL A 383 -23.42 -17.92 4.14
C VAL A 383 -23.32 -16.65 4.97
N GLY A 384 -23.49 -15.50 4.36
CA GLY A 384 -23.37 -14.25 5.09
C GLY A 384 -23.83 -13.01 4.37
N GLY A 385 -23.81 -11.91 5.13
CA GLY A 385 -24.08 -10.57 4.68
C GLY A 385 -22.97 -9.61 5.11
N PHE A 386 -22.77 -8.57 4.32
CA PHE A 386 -21.80 -7.53 4.58
C PHE A 386 -22.41 -6.15 4.33
N TYR A 387 -22.13 -5.21 5.22
CA TYR A 387 -22.48 -3.80 5.07
C TYR A 387 -21.25 -2.94 5.29
N PHE A 388 -21.12 -1.88 4.48
CA PHE A 388 -20.00 -0.93 4.53
C PHE A 388 -20.53 0.48 4.23
N ASN A 389 -20.06 1.44 5.00
CA ASN A 389 -20.33 2.86 4.80
C ASN A 389 -19.08 3.68 5.10
N GLU A 390 -18.60 4.41 4.10
CA GLU A 390 -17.41 5.24 4.16
C GLU A 390 -17.75 6.68 3.77
N LYS A 391 -17.16 7.63 4.48
CA LYS A 391 -17.16 9.05 4.12
C LYS A 391 -15.75 9.59 4.21
N ILE A 392 -15.26 10.14 3.11
CA ILE A 392 -13.98 10.84 2.99
C ILE A 392 -14.28 12.31 2.78
N ASP A 393 -13.75 13.17 3.65
CA ASP A 393 -13.69 14.61 3.46
C ASP A 393 -12.21 14.96 3.24
N ALA A 394 -11.87 15.58 2.11
CA ALA A 394 -10.48 15.88 1.76
C ALA A 394 -10.31 17.26 1.16
N GLN A 395 -9.11 17.81 1.35
CA GLN A 395 -8.63 19.04 0.76
C GLN A 395 -7.23 18.82 0.18
N ASN A 396 -7.02 19.23 -1.06
CA ASN A 396 -5.74 19.11 -1.74
C ASN A 396 -5.34 20.45 -2.34
N GLN A 397 -4.03 20.71 -2.35
CA GLN A 397 -3.45 21.86 -3.04
C GLN A 397 -2.14 21.43 -3.69
N TYR A 398 -1.89 21.88 -4.92
CA TYR A 398 -0.66 21.60 -5.64
C TYR A 398 -0.05 22.91 -6.15
N ASN A 399 0.92 23.48 -5.43
CA ASN A 399 1.53 24.75 -5.81
C ASN A 399 2.53 24.56 -6.97
N GLN A 400 2.05 24.77 -8.17
CA GLN A 400 2.84 24.75 -9.42
C GLN A 400 3.26 26.16 -9.87
N GLU A 401 3.11 27.17 -9.05
CA GLU A 401 3.37 28.61 -9.27
C GLU A 401 2.48 29.23 -10.36
N PHE A 402 2.61 28.81 -11.62
CA PHE A 402 1.76 29.28 -12.72
C PHE A 402 0.34 28.71 -12.68
N VAL A 403 0.14 27.60 -12.01
CA VAL A 403 -1.17 26.99 -11.69
C VAL A 403 -1.19 26.60 -10.23
N LEU A 404 -2.19 27.07 -9.52
CA LEU A 404 -2.46 26.70 -8.13
C LEU A 404 -3.84 26.05 -8.06
N PRO A 405 -3.94 24.70 -8.21
CA PRO A 405 -5.16 23.96 -7.93
C PRO A 405 -5.44 23.92 -6.44
N ILE A 406 -6.65 24.32 -6.05
CA ILE A 406 -7.20 24.14 -4.70
C ILE A 406 -8.45 23.30 -4.86
N GLN A 407 -8.43 22.11 -4.26
CA GLN A 407 -9.48 21.11 -4.40
C GLN A 407 -10.05 20.77 -3.01
N SER A 408 -11.36 20.64 -2.93
CA SER A 408 -12.02 20.07 -1.77
C SER A 408 -13.14 19.14 -2.22
N TYR A 409 -13.35 18.05 -1.48
CA TYR A 409 -14.41 17.11 -1.83
C TYR A 409 -14.88 16.29 -0.63
N THR A 410 -16.12 15.84 -0.73
CA THR A 410 -16.68 14.75 0.06
C THR A 410 -16.97 13.57 -0.87
N HIS A 411 -16.33 12.44 -0.62
CA HIS A 411 -16.63 11.18 -1.30
C HIS A 411 -17.36 10.23 -0.34
N LYS A 412 -18.46 9.61 -0.79
CA LYS A 412 -19.24 8.66 0.02
C LYS A 412 -19.38 7.35 -0.72
N THR A 413 -19.20 6.24 0.00
CA THR A 413 -19.47 4.88 -0.47
C THR A 413 -20.39 4.17 0.50
N LYS A 414 -21.51 3.64 0.01
CA LYS A 414 -22.36 2.71 0.74
C LYS A 414 -22.42 1.41 -0.05
N SER A 415 -22.12 0.30 0.60
CA SER A 415 -22.09 -1.02 -0.02
C SER A 415 -22.81 -2.03 0.85
N TRP A 416 -23.55 -2.93 0.23
CA TRP A 416 -24.03 -4.14 0.89
C TRP A 416 -23.86 -5.34 -0.01
N ALA A 417 -23.72 -6.51 0.59
CA ALA A 417 -23.60 -7.75 -0.16
C ALA A 417 -24.20 -8.92 0.60
N ALA A 418 -24.69 -9.91 -0.17
CA ALA A 418 -25.03 -11.24 0.31
C ALA A 418 -24.14 -12.26 -0.41
N PHE A 419 -23.62 -13.25 0.32
CA PHE A 419 -22.73 -14.24 -0.22
C PHE A 419 -22.97 -15.62 0.36
N GLY A 420 -22.57 -16.64 -0.40
CA GLY A 420 -22.56 -18.02 0.06
C GLY A 420 -21.53 -18.85 -0.69
N GLN A 421 -20.98 -19.83 0.01
CA GLN A 421 -20.08 -20.85 -0.52
C GLN A 421 -20.48 -22.20 0.04
N LEU A 422 -20.54 -23.20 -0.81
CA LEU A 422 -20.82 -24.60 -0.47
C LEU A 422 -19.62 -25.45 -0.88
N THR A 423 -19.24 -26.40 -0.02
CA THR A 423 -18.23 -27.43 -0.30
C THR A 423 -18.92 -28.79 -0.18
N ALA A 424 -19.06 -29.50 -1.30
CA ALA A 424 -19.60 -30.85 -1.34
C ALA A 424 -18.48 -31.89 -1.24
N HIS A 425 -18.48 -32.70 -0.20
CA HIS A 425 -17.60 -33.86 -0.03
C HIS A 425 -18.15 -35.04 -0.84
N VAL A 426 -17.81 -35.11 -2.13
CA VAL A 426 -18.27 -36.18 -3.04
C VAL A 426 -17.69 -37.52 -2.65
N SER A 427 -16.49 -37.51 -2.08
CA SER A 427 -15.86 -38.64 -1.41
C SER A 427 -14.88 -38.14 -0.34
N ASP A 428 -14.27 -39.05 0.40
CA ASP A 428 -13.24 -38.72 1.42
C ASP A 428 -12.05 -37.94 0.85
N ARG A 429 -11.84 -37.98 -0.47
CA ARG A 429 -10.70 -37.35 -1.14
C ARG A 429 -11.09 -36.30 -2.18
N PHE A 430 -12.35 -36.24 -2.56
CA PHE A 430 -12.79 -35.35 -3.64
C PHE A 430 -13.87 -34.40 -3.18
N ARG A 431 -13.61 -33.11 -3.33
CA ARG A 431 -14.52 -32.02 -2.97
C ARG A 431 -14.79 -31.13 -4.18
N LEU A 432 -16.03 -30.67 -4.28
CA LEU A 432 -16.46 -29.61 -5.20
C LEU A 432 -16.87 -28.38 -4.39
N VAL A 433 -16.34 -27.22 -4.77
CA VAL A 433 -16.67 -25.95 -4.11
C VAL A 433 -17.37 -25.05 -5.11
N GLY A 434 -18.52 -24.51 -4.71
CA GLY A 434 -19.27 -23.50 -5.47
C GLY A 434 -19.58 -22.31 -4.59
N GLY A 435 -19.40 -21.09 -5.08
CA GLY A 435 -19.73 -19.88 -4.33
C GLY A 435 -20.22 -18.75 -5.22
N ALA A 436 -21.06 -17.89 -4.66
CA ALA A 436 -21.53 -16.67 -5.30
C ALA A 436 -21.70 -15.53 -4.29
N ARG A 437 -21.51 -14.31 -4.78
CA ARG A 437 -21.75 -13.07 -4.03
C ARG A 437 -22.42 -12.06 -4.92
N TYR A 438 -23.49 -11.47 -4.44
CA TYR A 438 -24.07 -10.25 -5.01
C TYR A 438 -23.61 -9.06 -4.20
N THR A 439 -23.03 -8.07 -4.86
CA THR A 439 -22.59 -6.81 -4.26
C THR A 439 -23.34 -5.65 -4.91
N HIS A 440 -23.77 -4.68 -4.10
CA HIS A 440 -24.42 -3.46 -4.52
C HIS A 440 -23.73 -2.25 -3.87
N ASP A 441 -23.12 -1.41 -4.70
CA ASP A 441 -22.37 -0.22 -4.31
C ASP A 441 -23.11 1.04 -4.76
N LYS A 442 -23.30 2.00 -3.85
CA LYS A 442 -23.73 3.36 -4.17
C LYS A 442 -22.63 4.32 -3.80
N LYS A 443 -22.15 5.10 -4.76
CA LYS A 443 -21.08 6.09 -4.57
C LYS A 443 -21.56 7.48 -4.95
N SER A 444 -20.97 8.50 -4.32
CA SER A 444 -21.17 9.89 -4.70
C SER A 444 -19.92 10.72 -4.43
N MET A 445 -19.72 11.71 -5.28
CA MET A 445 -18.72 12.76 -5.14
C MET A 445 -19.45 14.11 -5.09
N ASP A 446 -19.06 14.93 -4.15
CA ASP A 446 -19.46 16.35 -4.07
C ASP A 446 -18.18 17.13 -3.83
N GLY A 447 -17.68 17.79 -4.85
CA GLY A 447 -16.38 18.44 -4.81
C GLY A 447 -16.28 19.65 -5.72
N ILE A 448 -15.18 20.38 -5.55
CA ILE A 448 -14.87 21.57 -6.32
C ILE A 448 -13.39 21.64 -6.62
N ILE A 449 -13.05 22.06 -7.83
CA ILE A 449 -11.70 22.39 -8.28
C ILE A 449 -11.69 23.87 -8.60
N ASN A 450 -10.85 24.64 -7.90
CA ASN A 450 -10.52 25.99 -8.26
C ASN A 450 -9.06 26.02 -8.71
N ASN A 451 -8.79 26.48 -9.93
CA ASN A 451 -7.42 26.69 -10.39
C ASN A 451 -7.16 28.18 -10.51
N PHE A 452 -6.05 28.67 -9.96
CA PHE A 452 -5.52 29.99 -10.26
C PHE A 452 -4.46 29.82 -11.35
N ILE A 453 -4.80 30.19 -12.58
CA ILE A 453 -3.96 29.96 -13.76
C ILE A 453 -3.40 31.29 -14.23
N THR A 454 -2.08 31.45 -14.28
CA THR A 454 -1.45 32.69 -14.76
C THR A 454 -1.16 32.59 -16.25
N PHE A 455 -1.68 33.55 -16.99
CA PHE A 455 -1.43 33.75 -18.41
C PHE A 455 -0.56 34.99 -18.63
N CYS A 456 0.49 34.84 -19.43
CA CYS A 456 1.37 35.97 -19.80
C CYS A 456 1.07 36.45 -21.19
N GLY A 457 1.06 37.78 -21.37
CA GLY A 457 0.79 38.38 -22.68
C GLY A 457 -0.68 38.65 -22.99
N GLY A 458 -1.58 38.65 -22.00
CA GLY A 458 -3.01 38.95 -22.17
C GLY A 458 -3.90 37.73 -21.97
N LEU A 459 -5.22 37.94 -22.04
CA LEU A 459 -6.18 36.84 -21.97
C LEU A 459 -5.98 35.91 -23.18
N PRO A 460 -5.91 34.61 -23.00
CA PRO A 460 -5.94 33.71 -24.15
C PRO A 460 -7.25 33.89 -24.90
N PRO A 461 -7.27 33.80 -26.25
CA PRO A 461 -8.49 33.64 -26.98
C PRO A 461 -9.33 32.52 -26.37
N ALA A 462 -10.66 32.65 -26.39
CA ALA A 462 -11.60 31.74 -25.77
C ALA A 462 -11.42 30.25 -26.13
N ASN A 463 -10.53 29.92 -27.07
CA ASN A 463 -10.30 28.61 -27.65
C ASN A 463 -8.86 28.07 -27.47
N ILE A 464 -8.03 28.67 -26.61
CA ILE A 464 -6.64 28.21 -26.43
C ILE A 464 -6.50 27.43 -25.14
N THR A 465 -6.08 26.19 -25.25
CA THR A 465 -5.69 25.33 -24.12
C THR A 465 -4.45 25.88 -23.44
N PRO A 466 -4.49 26.09 -22.14
CA PRO A 466 -3.41 26.67 -21.34
C PRO A 466 -1.97 26.14 -21.58
N PRO A 467 -1.67 24.85 -21.76
CA PRO A 467 -0.27 24.38 -21.79
C PRO A 467 0.62 24.94 -22.89
N ALA A 468 0.06 25.29 -24.05
CA ALA A 468 0.88 25.75 -25.18
C ALA A 468 1.24 27.24 -25.09
N SER A 469 0.45 28.07 -24.40
CA SER A 469 0.64 29.51 -24.29
C SER A 469 1.41 29.96 -23.02
N PHE A 470 1.52 29.09 -22.02
CA PHE A 470 2.19 29.40 -20.74
C PHE A 470 3.66 29.78 -20.86
N ALA A 471 4.35 29.26 -21.85
CA ALA A 471 5.80 29.31 -21.89
C ALA A 471 6.36 30.51 -22.59
N ALA A 472 5.57 31.20 -23.43
CA ALA A 472 6.14 32.14 -24.39
C ALA A 472 6.29 33.59 -23.88
N GLY A 473 5.67 33.95 -22.76
CA GLY A 473 5.61 35.34 -22.31
C GLY A 473 6.07 35.64 -20.88
N CYS A 474 6.25 34.65 -20.05
CA CYS A 474 6.60 34.81 -18.63
C CYS A 474 8.11 34.84 -18.33
N ALA A 475 8.95 35.11 -19.28
CA ALA A 475 10.41 35.03 -19.15
C ALA A 475 11.07 36.12 -18.27
N ALA A 476 10.29 36.99 -17.63
CA ALA A 476 10.84 38.01 -16.73
C ALA A 476 11.09 37.40 -15.33
N PRO A 477 12.26 37.58 -14.71
CA PRO A 477 12.61 36.99 -13.41
C PRO A 477 11.69 37.32 -12.24
N ASN A 478 10.80 38.27 -12.35
CA ASN A 478 9.88 38.74 -11.32
C ASN A 478 8.42 38.79 -11.82
N GLY A 479 8.07 38.09 -12.88
CA GLY A 479 6.79 38.24 -13.60
C GLY A 479 5.62 37.45 -13.01
N LEU A 480 5.84 36.49 -12.08
CA LEU A 480 4.80 35.61 -11.58
C LEU A 480 4.65 35.68 -10.08
N PRO A 481 3.41 35.57 -9.53
CA PRO A 481 3.18 35.43 -8.11
C PRO A 481 3.85 34.15 -7.59
N ARG A 482 4.62 34.26 -6.53
CA ARG A 482 5.18 33.13 -5.80
C ARG A 482 4.27 32.79 -4.63
N TYR A 483 3.26 31.99 -4.89
CA TYR A 483 2.27 31.64 -3.87
C TYR A 483 2.94 30.95 -2.66
N PRO A 484 2.69 31.46 -1.42
CA PRO A 484 2.92 30.65 -0.23
C PRO A 484 1.88 29.52 -0.18
N ASN A 485 1.90 28.71 0.89
CA ASN A 485 0.90 27.67 1.07
C ASN A 485 -0.45 28.28 1.48
N LEU A 486 -1.29 28.55 0.47
CA LEU A 486 -2.62 29.13 0.61
C LEU A 486 -3.65 28.03 0.38
N LEU A 487 -4.41 27.68 1.40
CA LEU A 487 -5.30 26.54 1.38
C LEU A 487 -6.73 26.87 0.91
N THR A 488 -7.08 28.16 0.83
CA THR A 488 -8.40 28.61 0.35
C THR A 488 -8.28 29.58 -0.79
N THR A 489 -9.32 29.66 -1.61
CA THR A 489 -9.42 30.65 -2.69
C THR A 489 -9.45 32.07 -2.15
N GLY A 490 -10.14 32.30 -1.03
CA GLY A 490 -10.20 33.59 -0.37
C GLY A 490 -8.82 34.07 0.12
N ASP A 491 -8.04 33.19 0.77
CA ASP A 491 -6.68 33.53 1.18
C ASP A 491 -5.79 33.84 -0.02
N THR A 492 -5.99 33.13 -1.12
CA THR A 492 -5.23 33.32 -2.37
C THR A 492 -5.52 34.71 -2.96
N VAL A 493 -6.78 35.09 -3.08
CA VAL A 493 -7.17 36.43 -3.58
C VAL A 493 -6.68 37.52 -2.64
N ASN A 494 -6.85 37.36 -1.34
CA ASN A 494 -6.38 38.31 -0.34
C ASN A 494 -4.86 38.50 -0.38
N TRP A 495 -4.11 37.40 -0.51
CA TRP A 495 -2.65 37.41 -0.63
C TRP A 495 -2.20 38.13 -1.92
N LEU A 496 -2.83 37.83 -3.05
CA LEU A 496 -2.54 38.50 -4.33
C LEU A 496 -2.78 40.02 -4.25
N ALA A 497 -3.90 40.44 -3.68
CA ALA A 497 -4.25 41.87 -3.51
C ALA A 497 -3.30 42.58 -2.54
N SER A 498 -3.01 41.98 -1.38
CA SER A 498 -2.14 42.53 -0.34
C SER A 498 -0.68 42.65 -0.76
N ASN A 499 -0.24 41.83 -1.70
CA ASN A 499 1.13 41.84 -2.24
C ASN A 499 1.24 42.62 -3.57
N GLY A 500 0.19 43.33 -3.97
CA GLY A 500 0.20 44.21 -5.14
C GLY A 500 0.23 43.46 -6.48
N TRP A 501 -0.14 42.21 -6.53
CA TRP A 501 -0.24 41.44 -7.75
C TRP A 501 -1.51 41.79 -8.54
N ILE A 502 -2.62 42.00 -7.84
CA ILE A 502 -3.94 42.36 -8.39
C ILE A 502 -4.49 43.62 -7.68
N ALA A 503 -5.57 44.21 -8.19
CA ALA A 503 -6.16 45.42 -7.62
C ALA A 503 -6.48 45.24 -6.12
N ALA A 504 -6.15 46.25 -5.32
CA ALA A 504 -6.51 46.32 -3.89
C ALA A 504 -8.04 46.26 -3.74
N GLY A 505 -8.51 45.51 -2.73
CA GLY A 505 -9.95 45.31 -2.52
C GLY A 505 -10.60 44.24 -3.44
N SER A 506 -9.83 43.54 -4.27
CA SER A 506 -10.33 42.35 -4.98
C SER A 506 -10.85 41.33 -3.98
N THR A 507 -12.02 40.75 -4.23
CA THR A 507 -12.66 39.75 -3.38
C THR A 507 -12.84 38.46 -4.13
N ASP A 508 -12.80 37.35 -3.40
CA ASP A 508 -13.09 36.05 -3.95
C ASP A 508 -14.60 35.89 -4.20
N GLN A 509 -14.98 35.46 -5.38
CA GLN A 509 -16.36 35.13 -5.75
C GLN A 509 -16.50 33.64 -6.07
N ALA A 510 -17.68 33.08 -5.89
CA ALA A 510 -17.95 31.66 -6.13
C ALA A 510 -17.80 31.22 -7.60
N ASN A 511 -17.76 32.16 -8.54
CA ASN A 511 -17.66 31.87 -9.97
C ASN A 511 -16.22 32.05 -10.50
N ALA A 512 -16.01 31.72 -11.75
CA ALA A 512 -14.78 32.06 -12.46
C ALA A 512 -14.54 33.58 -12.48
N GLN A 513 -13.28 33.98 -12.23
CA GLN A 513 -12.86 35.37 -12.15
C GLN A 513 -11.58 35.62 -12.91
N VAL A 514 -11.43 36.80 -13.44
CA VAL A 514 -10.23 37.27 -14.14
C VAL A 514 -9.60 38.41 -13.33
N PHE A 515 -8.32 38.25 -13.00
CA PHE A 515 -7.55 39.25 -12.27
C PHE A 515 -6.39 39.76 -13.14
N PRO A 516 -6.46 40.98 -13.74
CA PRO A 516 -5.29 41.55 -14.42
C PRO A 516 -4.12 41.73 -13.43
N LEU A 517 -2.93 41.35 -13.84
CA LEU A 517 -1.71 41.58 -13.05
C LEU A 517 -1.33 43.08 -13.18
N LEU A 518 -1.08 43.73 -12.03
CA LEU A 518 -0.73 45.14 -11.96
C LEU A 518 0.65 45.43 -12.58
N ASN A 519 1.51 44.45 -12.70
CA ASN A 519 2.79 44.59 -13.42
C ASN A 519 2.67 44.59 -14.96
N GLY A 520 1.45 44.44 -15.46
CA GLY A 520 1.18 44.49 -16.91
C GLY A 520 1.64 43.26 -17.71
N VAL A 521 2.17 42.22 -17.02
CA VAL A 521 2.76 41.03 -17.67
C VAL A 521 1.71 40.00 -18.06
N GLY A 522 0.54 40.04 -17.44
CA GLY A 522 -0.47 39.00 -17.72
C GLY A 522 -1.74 39.10 -16.89
N THR A 523 -2.41 37.97 -16.78
CA THR A 523 -3.70 37.84 -16.09
C THR A 523 -3.75 36.55 -15.34
N ILE A 524 -4.39 36.52 -14.15
CA ILE A 524 -4.75 35.34 -13.44
C ILE A 524 -6.21 35.01 -13.71
N LEU A 525 -6.47 33.81 -14.22
CA LEU A 525 -7.81 33.23 -14.34
C LEU A 525 -8.05 32.31 -13.13
N LYS A 526 -9.01 32.63 -12.30
CA LYS A 526 -9.58 31.67 -11.34
C LYS A 526 -10.69 30.90 -12.04
N THR A 527 -10.55 29.59 -12.17
CA THR A 527 -11.63 28.69 -12.60
C THR A 527 -12.50 28.29 -11.42
N TYR A 528 -13.71 27.84 -11.71
CA TYR A 528 -14.64 27.29 -10.74
C TYR A 528 -15.34 26.09 -11.36
N ASN A 529 -14.89 24.90 -10.99
CA ASN A 529 -15.35 23.65 -11.57
C ASN A 529 -15.94 22.74 -10.49
N PRO A 530 -17.26 22.81 -10.24
CA PRO A 530 -17.93 21.88 -9.36
C PRO A 530 -18.05 20.49 -10.00
N VAL A 531 -17.78 19.46 -9.23
CA VAL A 531 -17.93 18.06 -9.62
C VAL A 531 -18.89 17.40 -8.63
N VAL A 532 -20.15 17.30 -9.04
CA VAL A 532 -21.20 16.66 -8.23
C VAL A 532 -21.77 15.50 -9.03
N ASP A 533 -21.50 14.30 -8.58
CA ASP A 533 -21.90 13.09 -9.31
C ASP A 533 -22.25 11.94 -8.37
N SER A 534 -23.09 11.01 -8.83
CA SER A 534 -23.46 9.83 -8.07
C SER A 534 -23.83 8.66 -8.99
N GLY A 535 -23.51 7.45 -8.56
CA GLY A 535 -23.80 6.26 -9.32
C GLY A 535 -23.98 5.03 -8.46
N THR A 536 -24.51 4.00 -9.09
CA THR A 536 -24.78 2.70 -8.48
C THR A 536 -24.19 1.60 -9.34
N TYR A 537 -23.46 0.69 -8.70
CA TYR A 537 -22.79 -0.43 -9.35
C TYR A 537 -23.24 -1.72 -8.67
N SER A 538 -23.63 -2.72 -9.45
CA SER A 538 -24.06 -4.01 -8.92
C SER A 538 -23.41 -5.15 -9.68
N ARG A 539 -22.96 -6.18 -8.97
CA ARG A 539 -22.29 -7.32 -9.60
C ARG A 539 -22.49 -8.62 -8.84
N VAL A 540 -22.65 -9.70 -9.61
CA VAL A 540 -22.47 -11.06 -9.11
C VAL A 540 -21.04 -11.50 -9.41
N THR A 541 -20.31 -11.92 -8.39
CA THR A 541 -19.05 -12.65 -8.51
C THR A 541 -19.28 -14.11 -8.13
N TRP A 542 -18.52 -15.02 -8.72
CA TRP A 542 -18.69 -16.46 -8.49
C TRP A 542 -17.34 -17.20 -8.51
N LYS A 543 -17.32 -18.37 -7.89
CA LYS A 543 -16.20 -19.30 -7.83
C LYS A 543 -16.69 -20.72 -8.05
N GLY A 544 -15.93 -21.52 -8.79
CA GLY A 544 -16.04 -22.97 -8.86
C GLY A 544 -14.67 -23.59 -8.65
N SER A 545 -14.58 -24.60 -7.79
CA SER A 545 -13.31 -25.30 -7.53
C SER A 545 -13.53 -26.78 -7.42
N ALA A 546 -12.56 -27.57 -7.89
CA ALA A 546 -12.46 -29.00 -7.66
C ALA A 546 -11.16 -29.25 -6.85
N GLU A 547 -11.28 -30.04 -5.80
CA GLU A 547 -10.19 -30.33 -4.87
C GLU A 547 -10.03 -31.84 -4.70
N PHE A 548 -8.80 -32.34 -4.75
CA PHE A 548 -8.51 -33.75 -4.64
C PHE A 548 -7.31 -34.02 -3.71
N ASP A 549 -7.54 -34.76 -2.64
CA ASP A 549 -6.48 -35.20 -1.73
C ASP A 549 -5.77 -36.43 -2.31
N LEU A 550 -4.54 -36.22 -2.86
CA LEU A 550 -3.67 -37.30 -3.32
C LEU A 550 -3.19 -38.17 -2.15
N GLY A 551 -3.11 -37.57 -0.96
CA GLY A 551 -2.74 -38.20 0.31
C GLY A 551 -3.09 -37.27 1.49
N PRO A 552 -2.89 -37.68 2.73
CA PRO A 552 -3.27 -36.90 3.92
C PRO A 552 -2.65 -35.47 3.97
N GLN A 553 -1.50 -35.29 3.31
CA GLN A 553 -0.73 -34.07 3.29
C GLN A 553 -0.48 -33.53 1.87
N ASN A 554 -1.24 -34.03 0.87
CA ASN A 554 -1.04 -33.69 -0.53
C ASN A 554 -2.39 -33.33 -1.17
N LEU A 555 -2.55 -32.07 -1.52
CA LEU A 555 -3.76 -31.51 -2.12
C LEU A 555 -3.47 -31.10 -3.57
N LEU A 556 -4.36 -31.46 -4.50
CA LEU A 556 -4.45 -30.92 -5.84
C LEU A 556 -5.77 -30.12 -5.96
N TYR A 557 -5.74 -28.96 -6.58
CA TYR A 557 -6.96 -28.16 -6.80
C TYR A 557 -6.94 -27.45 -8.14
N ALA A 558 -8.14 -27.19 -8.66
CA ALA A 558 -8.36 -26.34 -9.84
C ALA A 558 -9.53 -25.41 -9.56
N THR A 559 -9.36 -24.13 -9.84
CA THR A 559 -10.34 -23.09 -9.50
C THR A 559 -10.57 -22.16 -10.70
N VAL A 560 -11.83 -21.79 -10.91
CA VAL A 560 -12.23 -20.63 -11.74
C VAL A 560 -12.95 -19.67 -10.84
N GLU A 561 -12.52 -18.41 -10.83
CA GLU A 561 -13.13 -17.38 -9.99
C GLU A 561 -13.15 -16.02 -10.67
N THR A 562 -14.08 -15.17 -10.24
CA THR A 562 -14.27 -13.83 -10.78
C THR A 562 -14.07 -12.78 -9.70
N GLY A 563 -13.54 -11.63 -10.11
CA GLY A 563 -13.40 -10.43 -9.28
C GLY A 563 -13.96 -9.20 -9.97
N TYR A 564 -14.20 -8.19 -9.18
CA TYR A 564 -14.80 -6.95 -9.61
C TYR A 564 -14.28 -5.81 -8.74
N ARG A 565 -13.96 -4.67 -9.39
CA ARG A 565 -13.75 -3.39 -8.73
C ARG A 565 -14.79 -2.40 -9.24
N ALA A 566 -15.44 -1.69 -8.33
CA ALA A 566 -16.50 -0.75 -8.68
C ALA A 566 -15.97 0.41 -9.52
N GLY A 567 -16.81 0.98 -10.36
CA GLY A 567 -16.58 2.28 -10.94
C GLY A 567 -16.54 3.37 -9.86
N GLY A 568 -16.26 4.59 -10.23
CA GLY A 568 -16.15 5.68 -9.27
C GLY A 568 -16.15 7.04 -9.92
N PHE A 569 -15.82 8.04 -9.09
CA PHE A 569 -15.81 9.44 -9.45
C PHE A 569 -14.45 10.04 -9.15
N GLN A 570 -14.11 11.09 -9.89
CA GLN A 570 -12.84 11.80 -9.76
C GLN A 570 -13.04 13.30 -10.00
N LEU A 571 -12.12 14.10 -9.48
CA LEU A 571 -12.11 15.54 -9.70
C LEU A 571 -11.49 15.86 -11.07
N ALA A 572 -12.30 15.78 -12.14
CA ALA A 572 -11.88 16.07 -13.51
C ALA A 572 -13.07 16.62 -14.30
N GLU A 573 -12.90 17.76 -14.96
CA GLU A 573 -13.95 18.36 -15.76
C GLU A 573 -14.22 17.53 -17.02
N GLY A 574 -15.50 17.16 -17.26
CA GLY A 574 -15.91 16.32 -18.38
C GLY A 574 -15.46 14.86 -18.33
N LYS A 575 -14.70 14.47 -17.29
CA LYS A 575 -14.24 13.09 -17.01
C LYS A 575 -14.46 12.73 -15.54
N SER A 576 -15.61 13.10 -14.98
CA SER A 576 -15.90 12.94 -13.54
C SER A 576 -16.10 11.50 -13.09
N SER A 577 -16.28 10.54 -14.00
CA SER A 577 -16.57 9.15 -13.67
C SER A 577 -15.77 8.16 -14.51
N TYR A 578 -15.62 6.96 -14.00
CA TYR A 578 -15.05 5.78 -14.66
C TYR A 578 -15.85 4.53 -14.32
N ASP A 579 -15.83 3.56 -15.23
CA ASP A 579 -16.62 2.33 -15.15
C ASP A 579 -15.96 1.24 -14.30
N PRO A 580 -16.73 0.22 -13.87
CA PRO A 580 -16.18 -0.96 -13.20
C PRO A 580 -15.21 -1.77 -14.06
N GLU A 581 -14.23 -2.42 -13.41
CA GLU A 581 -13.36 -3.42 -14.03
C GLU A 581 -13.69 -4.84 -13.58
N PHE A 582 -13.35 -5.82 -14.40
CA PHE A 582 -13.68 -7.23 -14.19
C PHE A 582 -12.47 -8.12 -14.45
N ILE A 583 -12.37 -9.20 -13.65
CA ILE A 583 -11.36 -10.24 -13.85
C ILE A 583 -12.00 -11.62 -13.82
N THR A 584 -11.50 -12.53 -14.67
CA THR A 584 -11.74 -13.98 -14.57
C THR A 584 -10.38 -14.67 -14.45
N ALA A 585 -10.21 -15.46 -13.40
CA ALA A 585 -8.98 -16.16 -13.09
C ALA A 585 -9.20 -17.68 -13.13
N TYR A 586 -8.27 -18.36 -13.76
CA TYR A 586 -8.13 -19.82 -13.78
C TYR A 586 -6.84 -20.17 -13.05
N THR A 587 -6.94 -21.06 -12.09
CA THR A 587 -5.82 -21.48 -11.24
C THR A 587 -5.80 -23.00 -11.11
N ILE A 588 -4.62 -23.60 -11.22
CA ILE A 588 -4.38 -24.99 -10.83
C ILE A 588 -3.21 -25.02 -9.85
N GLY A 589 -3.35 -25.76 -8.76
CA GLY A 589 -2.32 -25.79 -7.74
C GLY A 589 -2.20 -27.14 -7.06
N SER A 590 -1.01 -27.40 -6.54
CA SER A 590 -0.70 -28.58 -5.74
C SER A 590 0.06 -28.17 -4.49
N LYS A 591 -0.38 -28.62 -3.32
CA LYS A 591 0.25 -28.39 -2.02
C LYS A 591 0.66 -29.71 -1.41
N ASN A 592 1.93 -29.86 -1.09
CA ASN A 592 2.49 -31.14 -0.75
C ASN A 592 3.44 -31.05 0.43
N ARG A 593 3.44 -32.10 1.26
CA ARG A 593 4.45 -32.38 2.30
C ARG A 593 4.96 -33.81 2.14
N PHE A 594 6.25 -33.96 2.17
CA PHE A 594 6.94 -35.22 1.95
C PHE A 594 7.94 -35.51 3.08
N PHE A 595 8.44 -36.77 3.15
CA PHE A 595 9.52 -37.19 4.03
C PHE A 595 9.26 -36.88 5.50
N ASN A 596 8.10 -37.30 6.03
CA ASN A 596 7.68 -37.04 7.40
C ASN A 596 7.70 -35.52 7.72
N ASN A 597 7.11 -34.74 6.84
CA ASN A 597 6.97 -33.29 6.98
C ASN A 597 8.28 -32.47 6.92
N ARG A 598 9.36 -33.05 6.38
CA ARG A 598 10.66 -32.37 6.20
C ARG A 598 10.74 -31.52 4.93
N VAL A 599 9.94 -31.83 3.92
CA VAL A 599 9.91 -31.11 2.65
C VAL A 599 8.48 -30.66 2.39
N GLN A 600 8.29 -29.36 2.25
CA GLN A 600 7.07 -28.74 1.72
C GLN A 600 7.36 -28.28 0.29
N LEU A 601 6.46 -28.59 -0.64
CA LEU A 601 6.53 -28.09 -2.02
C LEU A 601 5.13 -27.76 -2.51
N ASN A 602 4.89 -26.46 -2.72
CA ASN A 602 3.65 -25.96 -3.30
C ASN A 602 3.95 -25.41 -4.70
N VAL A 603 3.12 -25.76 -5.66
CA VAL A 603 3.22 -25.27 -7.03
C VAL A 603 1.85 -24.80 -7.49
N GLU A 604 1.81 -23.66 -8.14
CA GLU A 604 0.59 -23.08 -8.67
C GLU A 604 0.83 -22.51 -10.07
N GLY A 605 -0.05 -22.83 -11.02
CA GLY A 605 -0.14 -22.18 -12.32
C GLY A 605 -1.41 -21.36 -12.41
N PHE A 606 -1.33 -20.19 -13.05
CA PHE A 606 -2.46 -19.29 -13.18
C PHE A 606 -2.55 -18.66 -14.57
N TYR A 607 -3.82 -18.33 -14.95
CA TYR A 607 -4.15 -17.62 -16.19
C TYR A 607 -5.34 -16.70 -15.91
N TRP A 608 -5.13 -15.37 -16.01
CA TRP A 608 -6.13 -14.36 -15.69
C TRP A 608 -6.42 -13.49 -16.89
N LYS A 609 -7.69 -13.15 -17.09
CA LYS A 609 -8.16 -12.19 -18.06
C LYS A 609 -8.83 -11.01 -17.41
N TYR A 610 -8.28 -9.84 -17.68
CA TYR A 610 -8.86 -8.56 -17.28
C TYR A 610 -9.64 -7.92 -18.41
N LYS A 611 -10.74 -7.26 -18.03
CA LYS A 611 -11.59 -6.46 -18.92
C LYS A 611 -11.88 -5.12 -18.27
N ASP A 612 -11.83 -4.03 -19.07
CA ASP A 612 -12.11 -2.66 -18.65
C ASP A 612 -11.23 -2.23 -17.47
N GLN A 613 -9.93 -2.62 -17.53
CA GLN A 613 -8.98 -2.38 -16.44
C GLN A 613 -8.84 -0.90 -16.15
N GLN A 614 -9.02 -0.50 -14.88
CA GLN A 614 -8.83 0.87 -14.42
C GLN A 614 -7.34 1.14 -14.20
N ILE A 615 -6.83 2.14 -14.88
CA ILE A 615 -5.45 2.64 -14.74
C ILE A 615 -5.46 4.12 -14.42
N THR A 616 -4.43 4.62 -13.76
CA THR A 616 -4.27 6.04 -13.44
C THR A 616 -3.03 6.57 -14.13
N TYR A 617 -3.20 7.60 -14.96
CA TYR A 617 -2.09 8.24 -15.68
C TYR A 617 -2.36 9.73 -15.87
N PHE A 618 -1.33 10.49 -16.26
CA PHE A 618 -1.48 11.91 -16.57
C PHE A 618 -2.11 12.13 -17.93
N THR A 619 -3.22 12.84 -17.95
CA THR A 619 -3.95 13.24 -19.15
C THR A 619 -4.44 14.69 -19.00
N VAL A 620 -5.21 15.18 -19.92
CA VAL A 620 -5.90 16.48 -19.82
C VAL A 620 -7.40 16.27 -19.75
N ASP A 621 -8.06 17.06 -18.91
CA ASP A 621 -9.52 17.11 -18.89
C ASP A 621 -10.09 17.93 -20.06
N THR A 622 -11.40 18.11 -20.09
CA THR A 622 -12.07 18.87 -21.17
C THR A 622 -11.73 20.37 -21.15
N SER A 623 -11.31 20.90 -20.01
CA SER A 623 -10.82 22.29 -19.89
C SER A 623 -9.37 22.44 -20.35
N GLY A 624 -8.68 21.33 -20.66
CA GLY A 624 -7.26 21.32 -20.98
C GLY A 624 -6.35 21.34 -19.75
N THR A 625 -6.91 21.18 -18.55
CA THR A 625 -6.13 21.09 -17.30
C THR A 625 -5.48 19.73 -17.22
N LEU A 626 -4.18 19.72 -16.89
CA LEU A 626 -3.46 18.48 -16.65
C LEU A 626 -3.94 17.84 -15.34
N ILE A 627 -4.39 16.60 -15.45
CA ILE A 627 -4.92 15.82 -14.33
C ILE A 627 -4.28 14.44 -14.27
N ASN A 628 -4.27 13.87 -13.09
CA ASN A 628 -4.01 12.44 -12.90
C ASN A 628 -5.37 11.74 -12.91
N SER A 629 -5.74 11.18 -14.07
CA SER A 629 -7.06 10.60 -14.31
C SER A 629 -7.06 9.10 -14.14
N ASN A 630 -8.13 8.57 -13.57
CA ASN A 630 -8.45 7.15 -13.54
C ASN A 630 -9.37 6.83 -14.71
N GLU A 631 -8.95 5.95 -15.62
CA GLU A 631 -9.68 5.60 -16.84
C GLU A 631 -9.73 4.09 -17.05
N ASN A 632 -10.77 3.61 -17.75
CA ASN A 632 -10.88 2.22 -18.20
C ASN A 632 -10.12 2.05 -19.51
N ALA A 633 -8.82 1.82 -19.42
CA ALA A 633 -7.93 1.95 -20.56
C ALA A 633 -7.53 0.63 -21.24
N GLY A 634 -8.12 -0.53 -20.84
CA GLY A 634 -7.70 -1.69 -21.57
C GLY A 634 -8.15 -3.06 -21.09
N LYS A 635 -7.62 -4.06 -21.79
CA LYS A 635 -7.70 -5.48 -21.49
C LYS A 635 -6.30 -5.99 -21.22
N SER A 636 -6.15 -6.93 -20.31
CA SER A 636 -4.85 -7.55 -20.06
C SER A 636 -4.96 -9.05 -19.81
N THR A 637 -3.88 -9.74 -20.15
CA THR A 637 -3.67 -11.17 -19.89
C THR A 637 -2.49 -11.34 -18.95
N ILE A 638 -2.72 -12.03 -17.83
CA ILE A 638 -1.72 -12.30 -16.79
C ILE A 638 -1.62 -13.79 -16.63
N LYS A 639 -0.41 -14.37 -16.83
CA LYS A 639 -0.18 -15.80 -16.68
C LYS A 639 1.19 -16.11 -16.14
N GLY A 640 1.30 -17.23 -15.46
CA GLY A 640 2.57 -17.65 -14.87
C GLY A 640 2.43 -18.82 -13.94
N PHE A 641 3.46 -19.01 -13.13
CA PHE A 641 3.46 -20.01 -12.07
C PHE A 641 4.25 -19.51 -10.84
N ASP A 642 3.89 -20.04 -9.69
CA ASP A 642 4.59 -19.87 -8.43
C ASP A 642 5.06 -21.22 -7.91
N VAL A 643 6.25 -21.27 -7.32
CA VAL A 643 6.79 -22.41 -6.58
C VAL A 643 7.22 -21.93 -5.20
N ASP A 644 6.76 -22.61 -4.15
CA ASP A 644 7.15 -22.36 -2.76
C ASP A 644 7.67 -23.69 -2.17
N ALA A 645 8.94 -23.70 -1.80
CA ALA A 645 9.62 -24.88 -1.25
C ALA A 645 10.26 -24.54 0.10
N ILE A 646 10.04 -25.41 1.10
CA ILE A 646 10.73 -25.38 2.39
C ILE A 646 11.32 -26.76 2.61
N VAL A 647 12.60 -26.82 2.99
CA VAL A 647 13.32 -28.06 3.24
C VAL A 647 14.01 -27.99 4.60
N LYS A 648 13.61 -28.81 5.55
CA LYS A 648 14.39 -29.10 6.75
C LYS A 648 15.48 -30.14 6.39
N ALA A 649 16.61 -29.61 5.89
CA ALA A 649 17.73 -30.45 5.43
C ALA A 649 18.34 -31.27 6.59
N THR A 650 18.43 -30.66 7.76
CA THR A 650 18.79 -31.30 9.02
C THR A 650 17.85 -30.79 10.13
N PRO A 651 17.86 -31.34 11.34
CA PRO A 651 17.10 -30.79 12.48
C PRO A 651 17.40 -29.31 12.75
N THR A 652 18.59 -28.84 12.39
CA THR A 652 19.10 -27.48 12.65
C THR A 652 19.24 -26.62 11.41
N THR A 653 18.99 -27.15 10.20
CA THR A 653 19.14 -26.41 8.93
C THR A 653 17.82 -26.37 8.19
N THR A 654 17.31 -25.17 7.93
CA THR A 654 16.12 -24.95 7.12
C THR A 654 16.50 -24.12 5.88
N LEU A 655 16.08 -24.59 4.71
CA LEU A 655 16.20 -23.87 3.44
C LEU A 655 14.82 -23.53 2.92
N ASN A 656 14.66 -22.33 2.37
CA ASN A 656 13.42 -21.93 1.70
C ASN A 656 13.70 -21.31 0.34
N ALA A 657 12.81 -21.53 -0.59
CA ALA A 657 12.88 -20.97 -1.93
C ALA A 657 11.47 -20.64 -2.42
N LYS A 658 11.25 -19.39 -2.84
CA LYS A 658 10.03 -18.99 -3.54
C LYS A 658 10.40 -18.42 -4.90
N VAL A 659 9.80 -18.95 -5.94
CA VAL A 659 10.06 -18.58 -7.33
C VAL A 659 8.75 -18.25 -8.01
N GLN A 660 8.67 -17.09 -8.64
CA GLN A 660 7.55 -16.70 -9.48
C GLN A 660 8.03 -16.44 -10.90
N TYR A 661 7.33 -17.00 -11.87
CA TYR A 661 7.36 -16.58 -13.27
C TYR A 661 6.06 -15.87 -13.60
N LEU A 662 6.15 -14.68 -14.18
CA LEU A 662 5.01 -13.82 -14.49
C LEU A 662 5.13 -13.26 -15.91
N LYS A 663 4.12 -13.50 -16.74
CA LYS A 663 3.92 -12.78 -17.99
C LYS A 663 2.59 -12.03 -17.91
N ALA A 664 2.67 -10.74 -17.66
CA ALA A 664 1.52 -9.84 -17.55
C ALA A 664 1.64 -8.76 -18.65
N THR A 665 0.69 -8.73 -19.59
CA THR A 665 0.72 -7.86 -20.77
C THR A 665 -0.65 -7.22 -21.01
N TYR A 666 -0.64 -5.97 -21.45
CA TYR A 666 -1.84 -5.32 -21.95
C TYR A 666 -2.15 -5.88 -23.34
N ASP A 667 -3.30 -6.49 -23.50
CA ASP A 667 -3.79 -6.96 -24.80
C ASP A 667 -4.32 -5.79 -25.63
N ASP A 668 -4.85 -4.77 -24.94
CA ASP A 668 -5.44 -3.57 -25.52
C ASP A 668 -5.22 -2.43 -24.50
N LEU A 669 -4.42 -1.43 -24.87
CA LEU A 669 -4.12 -0.26 -24.01
C LEU A 669 -3.99 1.00 -24.86
N HIS A 670 -4.91 1.93 -24.66
CA HIS A 670 -4.91 3.24 -25.29
C HIS A 670 -4.80 4.35 -24.24
N LEU A 671 -3.85 5.25 -24.43
CA LEU A 671 -3.60 6.40 -23.54
C LEU A 671 -3.80 7.69 -24.32
N TYR A 672 -4.70 8.53 -23.82
CA TYR A 672 -5.09 9.76 -24.51
C TYR A 672 -4.47 10.99 -23.84
N THR A 673 -3.81 11.85 -24.60
CA THR A 673 -3.26 13.09 -24.08
C THR A 673 -3.23 14.19 -25.15
N ALA A 674 -3.42 15.42 -24.73
CA ALA A 674 -3.32 16.61 -25.58
C ALA A 674 -2.11 17.49 -25.20
N SER A 675 -1.26 17.05 -24.25
CA SER A 675 -0.09 17.82 -23.88
C SER A 675 0.98 17.76 -24.99
N PRO A 676 1.54 18.88 -25.42
CA PRO A 676 2.62 18.91 -26.42
C PRO A 676 3.92 18.27 -25.90
N ARG A 677 4.04 18.05 -24.59
CA ARG A 677 5.20 17.47 -23.92
C ARG A 677 5.02 16.02 -23.49
N ASP A 678 3.84 15.46 -23.74
CA ASP A 678 3.65 14.06 -23.45
C ASP A 678 4.44 13.20 -24.43
N ASN A 679 5.38 12.48 -23.86
CA ASN A 679 6.17 11.51 -24.55
C ASN A 679 5.89 10.15 -23.89
N ILE A 680 5.17 9.30 -24.61
CA ILE A 680 4.89 7.92 -24.23
C ILE A 680 5.61 7.05 -25.27
N ALA A 681 6.40 6.07 -24.81
CA ALA A 681 7.17 5.20 -25.71
C ALA A 681 6.27 4.15 -26.38
N CYS A 682 5.18 4.63 -26.99
CA CYS A 682 4.21 3.85 -27.77
C CYS A 682 3.90 4.60 -29.09
N PRO A 683 3.53 3.90 -30.18
CA PRO A 683 3.01 4.54 -31.38
C PRO A 683 1.76 5.36 -31.11
N PHE A 684 1.58 6.50 -31.76
CA PHE A 684 0.38 7.30 -31.60
C PHE A 684 -0.24 7.72 -32.94
N THR A 685 -1.53 8.02 -32.89
CA THR A 685 -2.31 8.64 -33.95
C THR A 685 -2.98 9.90 -33.42
N LEU A 686 -3.26 10.88 -34.33
CA LEU A 686 -4.01 12.07 -33.96
C LEU A 686 -5.51 11.78 -34.11
N THR A 687 -6.29 11.96 -33.04
CA THR A 687 -7.72 11.59 -33.02
C THR A 687 -8.67 12.76 -32.92
N GLY A 688 -8.16 13.99 -32.93
CA GLY A 688 -8.99 15.21 -32.83
C GLY A 688 -8.23 16.34 -32.16
N ALA A 689 -8.97 17.32 -31.65
CA ALA A 689 -8.43 18.41 -30.87
C ALA A 689 -9.15 18.49 -29.52
N SER A 690 -8.42 18.84 -28.45
CA SER A 690 -9.00 19.18 -27.15
C SER A 690 -9.86 20.42 -27.26
N ALA A 691 -10.66 20.72 -26.24
CA ALA A 691 -11.47 21.94 -26.18
C ALA A 691 -10.65 23.24 -26.42
N GLY A 692 -9.36 23.21 -26.14
CA GLY A 692 -8.42 24.31 -26.43
C GLY A 692 -7.68 24.23 -27.74
N GLY A 693 -8.07 23.33 -28.68
CA GLY A 693 -7.48 23.25 -30.02
C GLY A 693 -6.16 22.49 -30.12
N ALA A 694 -5.59 21.98 -29.00
CA ALA A 694 -4.40 21.14 -29.04
C ALA A 694 -4.74 19.75 -29.61
N PRO A 695 -3.89 19.17 -30.49
CA PRO A 695 -4.16 17.86 -31.06
C PRO A 695 -4.13 16.78 -29.99
N VAL A 696 -5.18 15.95 -29.95
CA VAL A 696 -5.24 14.78 -29.06
C VAL A 696 -4.47 13.61 -29.69
N LYS A 697 -3.52 13.08 -28.97
CA LYS A 697 -2.75 11.90 -29.33
C LYS A 697 -3.37 10.69 -28.64
N ASP A 698 -3.66 9.66 -29.43
CA ASP A 698 -4.00 8.31 -28.95
C ASP A 698 -2.76 7.42 -29.06
N PHE A 699 -2.15 7.11 -27.95
CA PHE A 699 -0.99 6.23 -27.86
C PHE A 699 -1.43 4.78 -27.68
N ASN A 700 -1.14 3.93 -28.67
CA ASN A 700 -1.42 2.50 -28.58
C ASN A 700 -0.25 1.78 -27.91
N CYS A 701 -0.43 1.45 -26.64
CA CYS A 701 0.54 0.71 -25.83
C CYS A 701 0.21 -0.80 -25.71
N SER A 702 -0.63 -1.35 -26.56
CA SER A 702 -0.95 -2.78 -26.60
C SER A 702 0.33 -3.62 -26.77
N GLY A 703 0.43 -4.73 -26.04
CA GLY A 703 1.62 -5.59 -25.99
C GLY A 703 2.67 -5.18 -24.94
N LYS A 704 2.57 -3.98 -24.33
CA LYS A 704 3.46 -3.57 -23.23
C LYS A 704 3.17 -4.37 -21.95
N PRO A 705 4.19 -4.60 -21.09
CA PRO A 705 3.99 -5.27 -19.80
C PRO A 705 3.20 -4.38 -18.82
N LEU A 706 2.47 -5.00 -17.89
CA LEU A 706 1.85 -4.30 -16.77
C LEU A 706 2.93 -3.68 -15.88
N LEU A 707 2.56 -2.62 -15.17
CA LEU A 707 3.46 -1.98 -14.21
C LEU A 707 3.74 -2.94 -13.02
N TYR A 708 4.93 -2.84 -12.45
CA TYR A 708 5.36 -3.63 -11.29
C TYR A 708 5.13 -5.14 -11.47
N SER A 709 5.40 -5.63 -12.69
CA SER A 709 5.23 -7.04 -13.07
C SER A 709 6.55 -7.64 -13.56
N PRO A 710 7.56 -7.84 -12.68
CA PRO A 710 8.82 -8.44 -13.06
C PRO A 710 8.57 -9.85 -13.59
N LYS A 711 9.26 -10.23 -14.67
CA LYS A 711 9.06 -11.53 -15.33
C LYS A 711 9.47 -12.70 -14.43
N TRP A 712 10.53 -12.50 -13.63
CA TRP A 712 10.98 -13.45 -12.63
C TRP A 712 11.16 -12.77 -11.29
N THR A 713 10.78 -13.44 -10.23
CA THR A 713 11.11 -13.08 -8.85
C THR A 713 11.55 -14.33 -8.11
N VAL A 714 12.69 -14.25 -7.42
CA VAL A 714 13.27 -15.38 -6.68
C VAL A 714 13.62 -14.90 -5.27
N ASN A 715 13.05 -15.53 -4.25
CA ASN A 715 13.42 -15.32 -2.86
C ASN A 715 14.02 -16.62 -2.33
N LEU A 716 15.23 -16.56 -1.81
CA LEU A 716 15.94 -17.68 -1.20
C LEU A 716 16.26 -17.35 0.24
N GLY A 717 16.16 -18.34 1.12
CA GLY A 717 16.54 -18.21 2.53
C GLY A 717 17.21 -19.46 3.05
N ALA A 718 18.09 -19.26 4.00
CA ALA A 718 18.73 -20.33 4.77
C ALA A 718 18.77 -19.91 6.24
N GLU A 719 18.39 -20.83 7.11
CA GLU A 719 18.53 -20.72 8.55
C GLU A 719 19.40 -21.89 9.06
N GLN A 720 20.39 -21.55 9.88
CA GLN A 720 21.22 -22.52 10.58
C GLN A 720 21.17 -22.25 12.07
N VAL A 721 20.72 -23.23 12.84
CA VAL A 721 20.79 -23.24 14.31
C VAL A 721 22.03 -24.02 14.73
N VAL A 722 22.85 -23.42 15.59
CA VAL A 722 24.02 -24.07 16.20
C VAL A 722 23.79 -24.10 17.71
N PRO A 723 23.51 -25.26 18.30
CA PRO A 723 23.39 -25.38 19.75
C PRO A 723 24.73 -25.07 20.43
N LEU A 724 24.73 -24.20 21.44
CA LEU A 724 25.86 -23.84 22.29
C LEU A 724 25.68 -24.42 23.69
N GLY A 725 25.67 -25.76 23.78
CA GLY A 725 25.31 -26.46 25.00
C GLY A 725 23.80 -26.59 25.17
N HIS A 726 23.31 -26.80 26.41
CA HIS A 726 21.91 -27.10 26.69
C HIS A 726 21.01 -25.85 26.80
N ALA A 727 21.59 -24.66 26.97
CA ALA A 727 20.82 -23.45 27.31
C ALA A 727 20.81 -22.37 26.23
N LEU A 728 21.70 -22.43 25.28
CA LEU A 728 21.89 -21.38 24.27
C LEU A 728 21.96 -21.91 22.84
N GLU A 729 21.50 -21.12 21.89
CA GLU A 729 21.58 -21.40 20.48
C GLU A 729 22.10 -20.16 19.74
N LEU A 730 22.97 -20.38 18.75
CA LEU A 730 23.34 -19.36 17.79
C LEU A 730 22.60 -19.63 16.48
N VAL A 731 21.78 -18.65 16.03
CA VAL A 731 20.97 -18.77 14.83
C VAL A 731 21.49 -17.80 13.77
N GLY A 732 21.92 -18.32 12.64
CA GLY A 732 22.29 -17.55 11.45
C GLY A 732 21.19 -17.61 10.41
N ASN A 733 20.75 -16.45 9.90
CA ASN A 733 19.77 -16.34 8.82
C ASN A 733 20.34 -15.51 7.67
N VAL A 734 20.17 -16.02 6.45
CA VAL A 734 20.43 -15.32 5.20
C VAL A 734 19.15 -15.35 4.38
N ALA A 735 18.71 -14.18 3.92
CA ALA A 735 17.60 -14.04 3.00
C ALA A 735 18.06 -13.20 1.80
N THR A 736 17.85 -13.69 0.59
CA THR A 736 18.21 -12.95 -0.63
C THR A 736 17.05 -12.99 -1.61
N ALA A 737 16.76 -11.85 -2.22
CA ALA A 737 15.69 -11.67 -3.19
C ALA A 737 16.24 -11.13 -4.51
N TRP A 738 15.91 -11.79 -5.63
CA TRP A 738 16.15 -11.28 -6.96
C TRP A 738 14.85 -10.89 -7.63
N ARG A 739 14.86 -9.72 -8.26
CA ARG A 739 13.75 -9.23 -9.06
C ARG A 739 14.25 -8.86 -10.45
N ASP A 740 13.54 -9.31 -11.46
CA ASP A 740 13.79 -8.99 -12.87
C ASP A 740 13.42 -7.54 -13.18
N ASP A 741 13.76 -7.11 -14.38
CA ASP A 741 13.38 -5.81 -14.93
C ASP A 741 11.86 -5.61 -14.89
N GLN A 742 11.45 -4.37 -14.62
CA GLN A 742 10.04 -4.00 -14.60
C GLN A 742 9.86 -2.51 -14.93
N TRP A 743 8.65 -2.14 -15.30
CA TRP A 743 8.26 -0.77 -15.54
C TRP A 743 7.51 -0.20 -14.35
N GLY A 744 7.79 1.05 -14.01
CA GLY A 744 7.15 1.75 -12.88
C GLY A 744 6.14 2.82 -13.29
N ALA A 745 6.02 3.15 -14.60
CA ALA A 745 5.08 4.14 -15.10
C ALA A 745 4.59 3.79 -16.52
N PHE A 746 3.44 4.35 -16.91
CA PHE A 746 2.75 4.03 -18.19
C PHE A 746 3.37 4.67 -19.43
N GLU A 747 4.28 5.60 -19.23
CA GLU A 747 4.94 6.26 -20.33
C GLU A 747 6.04 5.41 -20.96
N TYR A 748 6.53 4.39 -20.24
CA TYR A 748 7.55 3.44 -20.65
C TYR A 748 8.84 4.13 -21.14
N LEU A 749 9.22 5.24 -20.51
CA LEU A 749 10.47 5.94 -20.79
C LEU A 749 11.66 5.25 -20.09
N ASP A 750 12.86 5.28 -20.68
CA ASP A 750 14.00 4.52 -20.17
C ASP A 750 14.35 4.79 -18.71
N PHE A 751 14.13 6.01 -18.21
CA PHE A 751 14.33 6.36 -16.80
C PHE A 751 13.23 5.83 -15.86
N GLU A 752 12.13 5.31 -16.40
CA GLU A 752 11.03 4.65 -15.64
C GLU A 752 11.22 3.13 -15.57
N HIS A 753 12.26 2.64 -16.22
CA HIS A 753 12.62 1.22 -16.21
C HIS A 753 13.42 0.88 -14.96
N ILE A 754 12.84 0.05 -14.08
CA ILE A 754 13.47 -0.45 -12.87
C ILE A 754 14.29 -1.68 -13.26
N ARG A 755 15.62 -1.56 -13.20
CA ARG A 755 16.56 -2.62 -13.59
C ARG A 755 16.54 -3.77 -12.61
N ALA A 756 16.84 -4.98 -13.10
CA ALA A 756 16.98 -6.18 -12.28
C ALA A 756 18.03 -6.02 -11.17
N TYR A 757 17.76 -6.63 -10.01
CA TYR A 757 18.64 -6.54 -8.86
C TYR A 757 18.52 -7.70 -7.88
N TRP A 758 19.59 -7.90 -7.11
CA TRP A 758 19.61 -8.68 -5.87
C TRP A 758 19.55 -7.75 -4.66
N GLN A 759 18.92 -8.23 -3.59
CA GLN A 759 18.99 -7.64 -2.27
C GLN A 759 19.12 -8.76 -1.23
N THR A 760 20.16 -8.67 -0.40
CA THR A 760 20.49 -9.68 0.60
C THR A 760 20.45 -9.11 1.99
N ASP A 761 19.82 -9.83 2.92
CA ASP A 761 19.68 -9.50 4.32
C ASP A 761 20.31 -10.61 5.18
N LEU A 762 21.05 -10.24 6.23
CA LEU A 762 21.73 -11.13 7.15
C LEU A 762 21.27 -10.88 8.59
N ASN A 763 21.07 -11.95 9.34
CA ASN A 763 20.83 -11.89 10.79
C ASN A 763 21.65 -12.94 11.51
N LEU A 764 22.23 -12.57 12.65
CA LEU A 764 22.91 -13.49 13.57
C LEU A 764 22.35 -13.25 14.97
N THR A 765 21.75 -14.27 15.56
CA THR A 765 21.03 -14.18 16.84
C THR A 765 21.50 -15.23 17.82
N LEU A 766 21.94 -14.80 18.99
CA LEU A 766 22.13 -15.64 20.16
C LEU A 766 20.83 -15.67 20.94
N ARG A 767 20.28 -16.85 21.22
CA ARG A 767 19.02 -16.98 21.97
C ARG A 767 19.09 -18.05 23.05
N ALA A 768 18.29 -17.88 24.08
CA ALA A 768 18.02 -18.93 25.01
C ALA A 768 17.22 -20.08 24.35
N ALA A 769 17.57 -21.32 24.62
CA ALA A 769 16.92 -22.48 24.01
C ALA A 769 15.42 -22.59 24.36
N ASP A 770 15.01 -22.02 25.51
CA ASP A 770 13.61 -21.94 25.95
C ASP A 770 12.85 -20.75 25.32
N GLY A 771 13.51 -19.94 24.51
CA GLY A 771 12.91 -18.76 23.85
C GLY A 771 12.70 -17.56 24.77
N GLY A 772 13.17 -17.61 26.04
CA GLY A 772 12.95 -16.53 27.00
C GLY A 772 13.62 -15.21 26.62
N TRP A 773 14.76 -15.24 25.92
CA TRP A 773 15.42 -14.03 25.44
C TRP A 773 16.25 -14.27 24.18
N SER A 774 16.52 -13.22 23.43
CA SER A 774 17.46 -13.24 22.30
C SER A 774 18.21 -11.91 22.16
N LEU A 775 19.45 -11.99 21.65
CA LEU A 775 20.28 -10.85 21.26
C LEU A 775 20.76 -11.09 19.83
N GLY A 776 20.37 -10.25 18.90
CA GLY A 776 20.69 -10.39 17.49
C GLY A 776 21.40 -9.18 16.92
N ALA A 777 22.26 -9.41 15.93
CA ALA A 777 22.79 -8.40 15.02
C ALA A 777 22.12 -8.60 13.66
N PHE A 778 21.73 -7.50 13.00
CA PHE A 778 21.16 -7.52 11.67
C PHE A 778 21.89 -6.59 10.71
N LEU A 779 21.90 -6.96 9.43
CA LEU A 779 22.37 -6.15 8.32
C LEU A 779 21.44 -6.39 7.13
N TYR A 780 20.69 -5.36 6.73
CA TYR A 780 19.78 -5.38 5.61
C TYR A 780 20.33 -4.60 4.42
N ASN A 781 20.06 -5.06 3.19
CA ASN A 781 20.64 -4.52 1.96
C ASN A 781 22.18 -4.58 1.98
N LEU A 782 22.73 -5.81 2.06
CA LEU A 782 24.18 -6.08 2.09
C LEU A 782 24.92 -5.41 0.94
N GLU A 783 24.31 -5.33 -0.24
CA GLU A 783 24.86 -4.71 -1.45
C GLU A 783 25.00 -3.19 -1.32
N ASN A 784 24.38 -2.57 -0.31
CA ASN A 784 24.32 -1.13 -0.07
C ASN A 784 23.91 -0.34 -1.32
N LYS A 785 22.88 -0.79 -2.00
CA LYS A 785 22.38 -0.14 -3.22
C LYS A 785 20.93 0.25 -3.08
N ARG A 786 20.65 1.53 -3.18
CA ARG A 786 19.30 2.04 -3.29
C ARG A 786 18.79 1.83 -4.73
N ARG A 787 17.58 1.29 -4.87
CA ARG A 787 16.94 1.00 -6.15
C ARG A 787 15.74 1.90 -6.34
N ILE A 788 15.41 2.20 -7.58
CA ILE A 788 14.17 2.91 -7.90
C ILE A 788 13.00 2.05 -7.40
N ALA A 789 12.20 2.59 -6.49
CA ALA A 789 10.95 2.01 -6.03
C ALA A 789 9.77 2.57 -6.82
N THR A 790 9.76 3.90 -7.04
CA THR A 790 8.70 4.58 -7.79
C THR A 790 9.33 5.68 -8.64
N PRO A 791 9.44 5.49 -9.96
CA PRO A 791 9.80 6.56 -10.87
C PRO A 791 8.59 7.47 -11.08
N GLN A 792 8.82 8.75 -11.23
CA GLN A 792 7.79 9.74 -11.54
C GLN A 792 8.34 10.75 -12.52
N ARG A 793 7.50 11.19 -13.45
CA ARG A 793 7.80 12.29 -14.32
C ARG A 793 6.89 13.49 -14.06
N SER A 794 7.35 14.64 -14.41
CA SER A 794 6.57 15.84 -14.51
C SER A 794 6.19 16.10 -15.97
N PRO A 795 4.97 16.53 -16.25
CA PRO A 795 4.59 16.98 -17.58
C PRO A 795 5.44 18.13 -18.13
N ILE A 796 6.16 18.83 -17.28
CA ILE A 796 7.07 19.91 -17.67
C ILE A 796 8.50 19.45 -17.97
N GLY A 797 8.77 18.12 -17.95
CA GLY A 797 10.04 17.55 -18.41
C GLY A 797 11.04 17.24 -17.30
N MET A 798 10.62 17.11 -16.05
CA MET A 798 11.48 16.64 -14.95
C MET A 798 11.22 15.16 -14.67
N ALA A 799 12.28 14.43 -14.37
CA ALA A 799 12.25 13.05 -13.95
C ALA A 799 12.79 12.91 -12.52
N VAL A 800 12.04 12.24 -11.66
CA VAL A 800 12.40 11.97 -10.28
C VAL A 800 12.18 10.50 -9.95
N ALA A 801 12.83 10.03 -8.89
CA ALA A 801 12.56 8.70 -8.35
C ALA A 801 12.54 8.71 -6.83
N ARG A 802 11.71 7.84 -6.26
CA ARG A 802 11.79 7.40 -4.87
C ARG A 802 12.56 6.11 -4.83
N TYR A 803 13.30 5.91 -3.76
CA TYR A 803 14.26 4.81 -3.68
C TYR A 803 13.95 3.87 -2.52
N THR A 804 14.44 2.64 -2.64
CA THR A 804 14.44 1.70 -1.51
C THR A 804 15.35 2.20 -0.39
N ALA A 805 15.17 1.66 0.83
CA ALA A 805 16.06 1.96 1.95
C ALA A 805 17.52 1.64 1.60
N PRO A 806 18.49 2.41 2.11
CA PRO A 806 19.93 2.10 2.01
C PRO A 806 20.27 0.87 2.85
N GLN A 807 21.55 0.55 2.98
CA GLN A 807 22.01 -0.46 3.95
C GLN A 807 21.69 0.00 5.38
N THR A 808 20.97 -0.86 6.12
CA THR A 808 20.72 -0.64 7.53
C THR A 808 21.27 -1.80 8.35
N TYR A 809 21.84 -1.49 9.51
CA TYR A 809 22.43 -2.46 10.43
C TYR A 809 22.20 -2.04 11.87
N GLY A 810 22.24 -3.01 12.75
CA GLY A 810 22.02 -2.72 14.17
C GLY A 810 21.97 -3.95 15.04
N LEU A 811 21.55 -3.73 16.28
CA LEU A 811 21.36 -4.76 17.29
C LEU A 811 19.90 -4.83 17.70
N ARG A 812 19.43 -6.02 18.03
CA ARG A 812 18.08 -6.28 18.55
C ARG A 812 18.15 -7.13 19.79
N PHE A 813 17.43 -6.72 20.82
CA PHE A 813 17.20 -7.53 22.00
C PHE A 813 15.70 -7.83 22.15
N SER A 814 15.35 -9.08 22.41
CA SER A 814 13.98 -9.52 22.66
C SER A 814 13.91 -10.32 23.94
N ALA A 815 12.84 -10.19 24.69
CA ALA A 815 12.56 -11.04 25.85
C ALA A 815 11.07 -11.35 25.96
N ASN A 816 10.77 -12.58 26.41
CA ASN A 816 9.43 -13.09 26.66
C ASN A 816 9.39 -13.69 28.09
N PHE A 817 8.30 -13.44 28.82
CA PHE A 817 8.13 -13.81 30.24
C PHE A 817 6.82 -14.55 30.44
#